data_ddc1fec0ee5d0edaf23f9cc3050f416d
#
_entry.id   ddc1fec0ee5d0edaf23f9cc3050f416d
#
_cell.length_a   1.000
_cell.length_b   1.000
_cell.length_c   1.000
_cell.angle_alpha   90.00
_cell.angle_beta   90.00
_cell.angle_gamma   90.00
#
_symmetry.space_group_name_H-M   'P 1'
#
loop_
_entity.id
_entity.type
_entity.pdbx_description
1 polymer ?
#
loop_
_entity_poly.entity_id
_entity_poly.type
_entity_poly.pdbx_seq_one_letter_code
_entity_poly.pdbx_strand_id
1 'polypeptide(L)'
;MKYFGLDIESHDPLLTDQGPSWVYSQGEVLVTGIYDAQKQKKRALNGAGGDTVHDILFSSATTIVGANIGYDLGWLCYAHKLKIKDTRCGLIDVAIAESLIDEYQPFSLDALAQKYLRERKGSEDLAGIALQYGLKGDFRKHLKALWYGETPDKVSYKDEIRAYVISDADQPVRIWEKQHPILEEQGLMDAFIMNMKMVRITQAMKQHGVRIDYEKWQENCAIASAAYKDLHEDFVSKYGEVNINSPKQVAALFDKFEVPYKHKLVFKGWAPEGRKFSANDWLKGDEVWDQRKRLKESFPNIRVVKNKIVLMVPKQYAARTALQASSMGYQITNNPSVGKFAFAAVKATHQVAADIVEFKQVTNIITKFLGPNFGRFLVQDTVGDWRLHGNFDTVGARQTGRMSASKPNLQNIPSKTKLFEGTEKELDLAFMCREVFVADRGQMFVKLDFSGQENVLQAHFAVGAGGRLIRSMYMANPRLDEHQFVGERSGLIEQHGPKAGRKYAKSVRFGNAYGMQLQTMCEQFGWDKDFAEELTNAINDAAPWVRETMDAIQDMLLGKNAYRGKQRRYIKTIIGRRIHLREGNDRGAYKFYNYLIQGSASDMMKLALIKYAESDIANIVTLLLTVHDEGGFSVPITPQGFAAVLILQTFFCSAVELSIPINADPEVGHSWASAEGQHKTDGAFDETVQELLERVGHELLAGNAAKTTSTDDDEDEIDFDALGDEDDTEEEGEDE
;
A
#
# COMPACT_ATOMS: atom_id res chain seq x y z
N MET A 1 -28.38 11.96 17.71
CA MET A 1 -27.53 12.27 16.57
C MET A 1 -28.38 12.25 15.31
N LYS A 2 -28.25 13.22 14.40
CA LYS A 2 -29.06 13.28 13.17
C LYS A 2 -28.26 12.67 12.04
N TYR A 3 -28.84 11.69 11.34
CA TYR A 3 -28.22 11.06 10.19
C TYR A 3 -28.68 11.71 8.90
N PHE A 4 -27.72 12.09 8.07
CA PHE A 4 -27.95 12.58 6.72
C PHE A 4 -27.21 11.67 5.73
N GLY A 5 -27.93 11.05 4.81
CA GLY A 5 -27.32 10.49 3.61
C GLY A 5 -26.84 11.63 2.73
N LEU A 6 -25.63 11.52 2.23
CA LEU A 6 -25.00 12.56 1.41
C LEU A 6 -24.21 11.92 0.27
N ASP A 7 -24.42 12.44 -0.92
CA ASP A 7 -23.67 12.10 -2.13
C ASP A 7 -23.56 13.32 -3.04
N ILE A 8 -22.51 13.42 -3.83
CA ILE A 8 -22.34 14.50 -4.82
C ILE A 8 -22.10 13.93 -6.20
N GLU A 9 -22.56 14.67 -7.20
CA GLU A 9 -22.11 14.48 -8.58
C GLU A 9 -21.27 15.68 -9.01
N SER A 10 -20.07 15.41 -9.49
CA SER A 10 -19.08 16.44 -9.80
C SER A 10 -18.55 16.30 -11.24
N HIS A 11 -18.15 17.43 -11.81
CA HIS A 11 -17.24 17.44 -12.94
C HIS A 11 -15.82 17.36 -12.41
N ASP A 12 -15.16 16.22 -12.58
CA ASP A 12 -13.81 15.94 -12.06
C ASP A 12 -12.88 15.51 -13.23
N PRO A 13 -12.33 16.46 -13.98
CA PRO A 13 -11.60 16.17 -15.21
C PRO A 13 -10.28 15.42 -14.99
N LEU A 14 -9.65 15.53 -13.81
CA LEU A 14 -8.36 14.92 -13.53
C LEU A 14 -8.45 13.62 -12.71
N LEU A 15 -9.65 13.20 -12.31
CA LEU A 15 -9.86 12.07 -11.40
C LEU A 15 -9.13 10.79 -11.84
N THR A 16 -9.20 10.48 -13.12
CA THR A 16 -8.58 9.25 -13.66
C THR A 16 -7.06 9.33 -13.64
N ASP A 17 -6.49 10.49 -13.96
CA ASP A 17 -5.05 10.63 -14.25
C ASP A 17 -4.25 11.17 -13.06
N GLN A 18 -4.83 12.08 -12.27
CA GLN A 18 -4.12 12.80 -11.21
C GLN A 18 -4.80 12.71 -9.84
N GLY A 19 -5.99 12.11 -9.77
CA GLY A 19 -6.81 12.10 -8.56
C GLY A 19 -7.82 13.24 -8.53
N PRO A 20 -8.49 13.50 -7.39
CA PRO A 20 -9.55 14.48 -7.29
C PRO A 20 -9.11 15.88 -7.72
N SER A 21 -9.79 16.44 -8.70
CA SER A 21 -9.41 17.72 -9.36
C SER A 21 -9.51 18.93 -8.42
N TRP A 22 -10.25 18.84 -7.32
CA TRP A 22 -10.38 19.94 -6.36
C TRP A 22 -9.03 20.37 -5.74
N VAL A 23 -8.07 19.45 -5.59
CA VAL A 23 -6.72 19.82 -5.11
C VAL A 23 -5.96 20.68 -6.12
N TYR A 24 -6.33 20.62 -7.38
CA TYR A 24 -5.76 21.40 -8.49
C TYR A 24 -6.63 22.63 -8.83
N SER A 25 -7.61 22.96 -7.98
CA SER A 25 -8.59 24.03 -8.23
C SER A 25 -9.32 23.90 -9.59
N GLN A 26 -9.59 22.67 -10.01
CA GLN A 26 -10.28 22.36 -11.25
C GLN A 26 -11.55 21.55 -10.98
N GLY A 27 -12.52 21.68 -11.91
CA GLY A 27 -13.80 21.01 -11.77
C GLY A 27 -14.79 21.74 -10.85
N GLU A 28 -15.94 21.12 -10.63
CA GLU A 28 -17.03 21.71 -9.86
C GLU A 28 -18.00 20.64 -9.34
N VAL A 29 -18.68 20.90 -8.24
CA VAL A 29 -19.83 20.10 -7.80
C VAL A 29 -21.04 20.56 -8.59
N LEU A 30 -21.69 19.64 -9.30
CA LEU A 30 -22.89 19.93 -10.12
C LEU A 30 -24.16 19.89 -9.28
N VAL A 31 -24.27 18.89 -8.40
CA VAL A 31 -25.44 18.65 -7.56
C VAL A 31 -25.04 17.87 -6.31
N THR A 32 -25.73 18.18 -5.19
CA THR A 32 -25.60 17.47 -3.91
C THR A 32 -26.94 16.83 -3.56
N GLY A 33 -26.94 15.50 -3.38
CA GLY A 33 -28.06 14.74 -2.84
C GLY A 33 -28.03 14.71 -1.32
N ILE A 34 -29.17 14.92 -0.69
CA ILE A 34 -29.32 14.84 0.77
C ILE A 34 -30.56 14.02 1.10
N TYR A 35 -30.39 13.06 2.01
CA TYR A 35 -31.47 12.33 2.64
C TYR A 35 -31.46 12.57 4.16
N ASP A 36 -32.46 13.29 4.67
CA ASP A 36 -32.70 13.47 6.11
C ASP A 36 -33.44 12.21 6.65
N ALA A 37 -32.67 11.33 7.29
CA ALA A 37 -33.21 10.05 7.77
C ALA A 37 -34.31 10.19 8.82
N GLN A 38 -34.29 11.25 9.64
CA GLN A 38 -35.33 11.48 10.67
C GLN A 38 -36.63 11.97 10.06
N LYS A 39 -36.54 12.83 9.05
CA LYS A 39 -37.72 13.39 8.39
C LYS A 39 -38.18 12.57 7.18
N GLN A 40 -37.37 11.57 6.79
CA GLN A 40 -37.56 10.79 5.55
C GLN A 40 -37.70 11.68 4.31
N LYS A 41 -36.94 12.78 4.26
CA LYS A 41 -37.02 13.77 3.19
C LYS A 41 -35.75 13.69 2.33
N LYS A 42 -35.96 13.60 1.03
CA LYS A 42 -34.95 13.59 0.00
C LYS A 42 -34.89 14.92 -0.75
N ARG A 43 -33.72 15.42 -1.04
CA ARG A 43 -33.54 16.67 -1.79
C ARG A 43 -32.30 16.56 -2.66
N ALA A 44 -32.34 17.18 -3.85
CA ALA A 44 -31.19 17.49 -4.66
C ALA A 44 -30.99 19.00 -4.68
N LEU A 45 -29.81 19.44 -4.25
CA LEU A 45 -29.44 20.84 -4.20
C LEU A 45 -28.41 21.12 -5.30
N ASN A 46 -28.54 22.27 -5.99
CA ASN A 46 -27.58 22.64 -7.03
C ASN A 46 -26.21 22.92 -6.41
N GLY A 47 -25.14 22.56 -7.12
CA GLY A 47 -23.78 22.73 -6.66
C GLY A 47 -23.53 22.02 -5.33
N ALA A 48 -22.73 22.63 -4.48
CA ALA A 48 -22.36 22.10 -3.15
C ALA A 48 -23.45 22.29 -2.06
N GLY A 49 -24.70 22.61 -2.43
CA GLY A 49 -25.83 22.66 -1.50
C GLY A 49 -25.91 23.86 -0.54
N GLY A 50 -25.04 24.87 -0.70
CA GLY A 50 -25.07 26.14 0.02
C GLY A 50 -25.06 25.97 1.56
N ASP A 51 -25.75 26.90 2.26
CA ASP A 51 -25.80 26.95 3.73
C ASP A 51 -26.30 25.65 4.36
N THR A 52 -27.18 24.93 3.69
CA THR A 52 -27.71 23.64 4.20
C THR A 52 -26.60 22.63 4.42
N VAL A 53 -25.71 22.46 3.45
CA VAL A 53 -24.59 21.52 3.55
C VAL A 53 -23.52 22.06 4.49
N HIS A 54 -23.25 23.34 4.44
CA HIS A 54 -22.33 24.03 5.37
C HIS A 54 -22.72 23.74 6.82
N ASP A 55 -23.99 23.96 7.19
CA ASP A 55 -24.48 23.72 8.55
C ASP A 55 -24.38 22.25 8.95
N ILE A 56 -24.61 21.31 8.02
CA ILE A 56 -24.44 19.86 8.27
C ILE A 56 -22.96 19.57 8.59
N LEU A 57 -22.01 20.13 7.83
CA LEU A 57 -20.57 19.86 8.01
C LEU A 57 -20.00 20.39 9.32
N PHE A 58 -20.56 21.52 9.84
CA PHE A 58 -20.08 22.16 11.08
C PHE A 58 -20.82 21.72 12.35
N SER A 59 -21.90 20.96 12.22
CA SER A 59 -22.68 20.52 13.37
C SER A 59 -22.16 19.22 13.97
N SER A 60 -21.70 19.22 15.21
CA SER A 60 -21.35 18.00 15.94
C SER A 60 -22.56 17.12 16.28
N ALA A 61 -23.80 17.64 16.12
CA ALA A 61 -25.04 16.88 16.31
C ALA A 61 -25.48 16.10 15.06
N THR A 62 -24.76 16.25 13.94
CA THR A 62 -25.03 15.59 12.66
C THR A 62 -24.01 14.51 12.34
N THR A 63 -24.42 13.52 11.57
CA THR A 63 -23.56 12.48 10.99
C THR A 63 -23.93 12.31 9.53
N ILE A 64 -22.96 12.42 8.63
CA ILE A 64 -23.14 12.15 7.21
C ILE A 64 -22.81 10.69 6.92
N VAL A 65 -23.63 10.05 6.10
CA VAL A 65 -23.53 8.65 5.69
C VAL A 65 -23.40 8.60 4.18
N GLY A 66 -22.38 7.94 3.68
CA GLY A 66 -22.14 7.81 2.24
C GLY A 66 -21.33 6.56 1.90
N ALA A 67 -20.96 6.43 0.65
CA ALA A 67 -20.04 5.42 0.16
C ALA A 67 -18.82 6.11 -0.46
N ASN A 68 -17.62 5.87 0.05
CA ASN A 68 -16.41 6.64 -0.26
C ASN A 68 -16.53 8.13 0.13
N ILE A 69 -17.11 8.36 1.31
CA ILE A 69 -17.48 9.69 1.81
C ILE A 69 -16.32 10.68 1.89
N GLY A 70 -15.08 10.20 1.89
CA GLY A 70 -13.89 11.05 1.85
C GLY A 70 -13.78 11.87 0.56
N TYR A 71 -14.26 11.34 -0.56
CA TYR A 71 -14.31 12.05 -1.84
C TYR A 71 -15.29 13.23 -1.78
N ASP A 72 -16.51 12.97 -1.30
CA ASP A 72 -17.56 13.97 -1.16
C ASP A 72 -17.14 15.09 -0.19
N LEU A 73 -16.58 14.70 0.95
CA LEU A 73 -16.08 15.63 1.96
C LEU A 73 -15.02 16.58 1.37
N GLY A 74 -14.08 16.06 0.57
CA GLY A 74 -13.06 16.86 -0.09
C GLY A 74 -13.64 17.91 -1.02
N TRP A 75 -14.56 17.53 -1.91
CA TRP A 75 -15.23 18.42 -2.84
C TRP A 75 -16.09 19.47 -2.14
N LEU A 76 -16.86 19.07 -1.13
CA LEU A 76 -17.72 19.99 -0.37
C LEU A 76 -16.88 21.02 0.40
N CYS A 77 -15.80 20.59 1.07
CA CYS A 77 -14.92 21.51 1.76
C CYS A 77 -14.23 22.46 0.79
N TYR A 78 -13.79 22.00 -0.38
CA TYR A 78 -13.24 22.85 -1.42
C TYR A 78 -14.26 23.92 -1.89
N ALA A 79 -15.48 23.51 -2.22
CA ALA A 79 -16.52 24.40 -2.72
C ALA A 79 -16.96 25.46 -1.68
N HIS A 80 -16.98 25.09 -0.41
CA HIS A 80 -17.29 25.99 0.70
C HIS A 80 -16.07 26.74 1.26
N LYS A 81 -14.85 26.53 0.69
CA LYS A 81 -13.58 27.11 1.16
C LYS A 81 -13.27 26.78 2.62
N LEU A 82 -13.52 25.54 3.03
CA LEU A 82 -13.36 25.05 4.38
C LEU A 82 -12.08 24.21 4.51
N LYS A 83 -11.48 24.22 5.70
CA LYS A 83 -10.47 23.22 6.06
C LYS A 83 -11.16 21.96 6.55
N ILE A 84 -10.80 20.82 5.99
CA ILE A 84 -11.39 19.53 6.34
C ILE A 84 -11.24 19.22 7.83
N LYS A 85 -10.10 19.61 8.44
CA LYS A 85 -9.84 19.41 9.85
C LYS A 85 -10.83 20.17 10.77
N ASP A 86 -11.46 21.24 10.27
CA ASP A 86 -12.38 22.08 11.05
C ASP A 86 -13.83 21.58 10.99
N THR A 87 -14.13 20.59 10.12
CA THR A 87 -15.46 19.96 10.07
C THR A 87 -15.77 19.18 11.34
N ARG A 88 -17.02 19.23 11.81
CA ARG A 88 -17.43 18.66 13.10
C ARG A 88 -18.42 17.51 13.01
N CYS A 89 -19.06 17.31 11.85
CA CYS A 89 -20.03 16.22 11.64
C CYS A 89 -19.37 14.85 11.85
N GLY A 90 -20.13 13.87 12.33
CA GLY A 90 -19.73 12.46 12.27
C GLY A 90 -19.65 11.99 10.82
N LEU A 91 -18.85 10.96 10.56
CA LEU A 91 -18.70 10.32 9.25
C LEU A 91 -19.06 8.84 9.36
N ILE A 92 -19.78 8.32 8.37
CA ILE A 92 -20.07 6.90 8.19
C ILE A 92 -19.87 6.56 6.72
N ASP A 93 -18.96 5.60 6.46
CA ASP A 93 -18.69 5.06 5.13
C ASP A 93 -19.10 3.59 5.08
N VAL A 94 -20.14 3.28 4.30
CA VAL A 94 -20.68 1.92 4.21
C VAL A 94 -19.74 0.96 3.47
N ALA A 95 -18.84 1.47 2.63
CA ALA A 95 -17.83 0.67 1.96
C ALA A 95 -16.74 0.22 2.95
N ILE A 96 -16.32 1.11 3.84
CA ILE A 96 -15.38 0.79 4.93
C ILE A 96 -16.03 -0.17 5.93
N ALA A 97 -17.31 0.03 6.29
CA ALA A 97 -18.05 -0.90 7.13
C ALA A 97 -18.05 -2.32 6.55
N GLU A 98 -18.33 -2.45 5.24
CA GLU A 98 -18.31 -3.75 4.56
C GLU A 98 -16.93 -4.40 4.58
N SER A 99 -15.89 -3.63 4.36
CA SER A 99 -14.52 -4.15 4.35
C SER A 99 -14.08 -4.75 5.69
N LEU A 100 -14.71 -4.34 6.79
CA LEU A 100 -14.51 -4.90 8.13
C LEU A 100 -15.38 -6.14 8.39
N ILE A 101 -16.59 -6.18 7.82
CA ILE A 101 -17.52 -7.31 7.96
C ILE A 101 -17.04 -8.49 7.13
N ASP A 102 -16.66 -8.26 5.87
CA ASP A 102 -16.14 -9.29 4.95
C ASP A 102 -15.19 -8.65 3.90
N GLU A 103 -13.91 -8.78 4.11
CA GLU A 103 -12.86 -8.22 3.26
C GLU A 103 -12.79 -8.82 1.85
N TYR A 104 -13.52 -9.91 1.59
CA TYR A 104 -13.54 -10.59 0.28
C TYR A 104 -14.70 -10.18 -0.62
N GLN A 105 -15.68 -9.44 -0.09
CA GLN A 105 -16.84 -9.01 -0.87
C GLN A 105 -16.59 -7.71 -1.62
N PRO A 106 -17.22 -7.51 -2.77
CA PRO A 106 -17.27 -6.19 -3.40
C PRO A 106 -17.97 -5.19 -2.47
N PHE A 107 -17.45 -3.98 -2.38
CA PHE A 107 -17.99 -2.91 -1.53
C PHE A 107 -18.35 -1.62 -2.30
N SER A 108 -18.49 -1.69 -3.63
CA SER A 108 -19.13 -0.60 -4.37
C SER A 108 -20.59 -0.41 -3.91
N LEU A 109 -21.08 0.81 -3.97
CA LEU A 109 -22.47 1.10 -3.53
C LEU A 109 -23.49 0.19 -4.22
N ASP A 110 -23.31 -0.08 -5.52
CA ASP A 110 -24.19 -1.02 -6.25
C ASP A 110 -24.15 -2.44 -5.66
N ALA A 111 -22.96 -2.96 -5.36
CA ALA A 111 -22.83 -4.29 -4.76
C ALA A 111 -23.45 -4.35 -3.36
N LEU A 112 -23.31 -3.29 -2.58
CA LEU A 112 -23.88 -3.19 -1.24
C LEU A 112 -25.41 -3.04 -1.30
N ALA A 113 -25.95 -2.24 -2.22
CA ALA A 113 -27.37 -2.12 -2.45
C ALA A 113 -27.99 -3.45 -2.87
N GLN A 114 -27.35 -4.19 -3.76
CA GLN A 114 -27.80 -5.55 -4.13
C GLN A 114 -27.76 -6.50 -2.92
N LYS A 115 -26.69 -6.49 -2.13
CA LYS A 115 -26.54 -7.38 -0.96
C LYS A 115 -27.56 -7.12 0.13
N TYR A 116 -27.70 -5.84 0.55
CA TYR A 116 -28.48 -5.47 1.74
C TYR A 116 -29.92 -5.04 1.45
N LEU A 117 -30.15 -4.44 0.29
CA LEU A 117 -31.45 -3.86 -0.07
C LEU A 117 -32.16 -4.63 -1.19
N ARG A 118 -31.46 -5.48 -1.92
CA ARG A 118 -31.93 -6.16 -3.16
C ARG A 118 -32.31 -5.16 -4.25
N GLU A 119 -31.65 -4.01 -4.26
CA GLU A 119 -31.83 -2.95 -5.23
C GLU A 119 -30.57 -2.82 -6.10
N ARG A 120 -30.72 -2.26 -7.29
CA ARG A 120 -29.58 -1.85 -8.13
C ARG A 120 -29.40 -0.33 -8.02
N LYS A 121 -28.16 0.12 -8.30
CA LYS A 121 -27.87 1.53 -8.45
C LYS A 121 -28.57 2.04 -9.72
N GLY A 122 -29.28 3.18 -9.67
CA GLY A 122 -30.00 3.77 -10.78
C GLY A 122 -29.14 4.36 -11.90
N SER A 123 -27.95 3.80 -12.14
CA SER A 123 -27.00 4.27 -13.14
C SER A 123 -27.32 3.81 -14.57
N GLU A 124 -28.21 2.84 -14.74
CA GLU A 124 -28.55 2.26 -16.05
C GLU A 124 -29.18 3.30 -16.99
N ASP A 125 -30.00 4.22 -16.46
CA ASP A 125 -30.64 5.28 -17.24
C ASP A 125 -29.62 6.29 -17.77
N LEU A 126 -28.72 6.78 -16.92
CA LEU A 126 -27.68 7.73 -17.32
C LEU A 126 -26.64 7.10 -18.25
N ALA A 127 -26.29 5.83 -18.02
CA ALA A 127 -25.41 5.09 -18.93
C ALA A 127 -26.09 4.87 -20.30
N GLY A 128 -27.39 4.58 -20.33
CA GLY A 128 -28.18 4.46 -21.54
C GLY A 128 -28.22 5.77 -22.35
N ILE A 129 -28.44 6.89 -21.67
CA ILE A 129 -28.42 8.23 -22.27
C ILE A 129 -27.03 8.54 -22.85
N ALA A 130 -25.97 8.30 -22.09
CA ALA A 130 -24.61 8.52 -22.58
C ALA A 130 -24.30 7.66 -23.83
N LEU A 131 -24.70 6.39 -23.82
CA LEU A 131 -24.53 5.49 -24.95
C LEU A 131 -25.32 5.94 -26.21
N GLN A 132 -26.56 6.41 -26.02
CA GLN A 132 -27.41 6.92 -27.09
C GLN A 132 -26.73 8.08 -27.88
N TYR A 133 -25.94 8.90 -27.19
CA TYR A 133 -25.21 10.01 -27.80
C TYR A 133 -23.79 9.63 -28.24
N GLY A 134 -23.44 8.35 -28.24
CA GLY A 134 -22.10 7.88 -28.62
C GLY A 134 -20.99 8.34 -27.67
N LEU A 135 -21.33 8.70 -26.43
CA LEU A 135 -20.38 9.05 -25.40
C LEU A 135 -19.74 7.74 -24.88
N LYS A 136 -18.51 7.47 -25.32
CA LYS A 136 -17.80 6.24 -24.97
C LYS A 136 -17.29 6.28 -23.53
N GLY A 137 -17.30 5.12 -22.86
CA GLY A 137 -16.76 4.92 -21.53
C GLY A 137 -17.77 5.20 -20.42
N ASP A 138 -17.26 5.45 -19.20
CA ASP A 138 -18.07 5.72 -18.02
C ASP A 138 -18.83 7.05 -18.17
N PHE A 139 -20.15 7.02 -18.01
CA PHE A 139 -21.04 8.19 -18.14
C PHE A 139 -20.62 9.34 -17.17
N ARG A 140 -20.00 9.02 -16.04
CA ARG A 140 -19.51 10.01 -15.07
C ARG A 140 -18.51 10.99 -15.66
N LYS A 141 -17.77 10.61 -16.68
CA LYS A 141 -16.88 11.51 -17.43
C LYS A 141 -17.66 12.57 -18.23
N HIS A 142 -18.94 12.34 -18.45
CA HIS A 142 -19.80 13.18 -19.30
C HIS A 142 -20.87 13.94 -18.49
N LEU A 143 -20.87 13.83 -17.16
CA LEU A 143 -21.88 14.45 -16.30
C LEU A 143 -22.03 15.96 -16.53
N LYS A 144 -20.94 16.68 -16.77
CA LYS A 144 -20.98 18.12 -17.09
C LYS A 144 -21.77 18.38 -18.37
N ALA A 145 -21.49 17.63 -19.44
CA ALA A 145 -22.19 17.78 -20.71
C ALA A 145 -23.68 17.45 -20.57
N LEU A 146 -24.01 16.40 -19.84
CA LEU A 146 -25.40 16.02 -19.53
C LEU A 146 -26.11 17.07 -18.68
N TRP A 147 -25.41 17.65 -17.70
CA TRP A 147 -25.96 18.67 -16.80
C TRP A 147 -26.28 19.99 -17.51
N TYR A 148 -25.37 20.46 -18.35
CA TYR A 148 -25.50 21.77 -19.04
C TYR A 148 -26.17 21.67 -20.43
N GLY A 149 -26.51 20.46 -20.88
CA GLY A 149 -27.07 20.27 -22.24
C GLY A 149 -26.04 20.49 -23.34
N GLU A 150 -24.77 20.19 -23.07
CA GLU A 150 -23.68 20.19 -24.06
C GLU A 150 -23.66 18.87 -24.86
N THR A 151 -24.83 18.31 -25.12
CA THR A 151 -25.09 17.07 -25.85
C THR A 151 -25.47 17.39 -27.31
N PRO A 152 -25.39 16.45 -28.26
CA PRO A 152 -25.78 16.69 -29.67
C PRO A 152 -27.22 17.21 -29.85
N ASP A 153 -28.13 16.79 -28.98
CA ASP A 153 -29.53 17.24 -28.99
C ASP A 153 -29.77 18.52 -28.19
N LYS A 154 -28.75 19.04 -27.50
CA LYS A 154 -28.80 20.22 -26.62
C LYS A 154 -29.82 20.09 -25.46
N VAL A 155 -30.13 18.87 -25.05
CA VAL A 155 -31.01 18.59 -23.91
C VAL A 155 -30.23 18.48 -22.62
N SER A 156 -30.75 19.09 -21.56
CA SER A 156 -30.20 18.98 -20.19
C SER A 156 -30.89 17.84 -19.44
N TYR A 157 -30.11 16.94 -18.85
CA TYR A 157 -30.56 15.76 -18.11
C TYR A 157 -30.44 15.96 -16.59
N LYS A 158 -30.76 17.17 -16.13
CA LYS A 158 -30.64 17.53 -14.70
C LYS A 158 -31.56 16.73 -13.81
N ASP A 159 -32.74 16.37 -14.26
CA ASP A 159 -33.71 15.66 -13.42
C ASP A 159 -33.31 14.20 -13.24
N GLU A 160 -32.74 13.56 -14.25
CA GLU A 160 -32.17 12.21 -14.19
C GLU A 160 -30.94 12.18 -13.25
N ILE A 161 -30.05 13.18 -13.36
CA ILE A 161 -28.89 13.29 -12.47
C ILE A 161 -29.31 13.59 -11.03
N ARG A 162 -30.34 14.41 -10.81
CA ARG A 162 -30.92 14.66 -9.49
C ARG A 162 -31.56 13.40 -8.88
N ALA A 163 -32.29 12.62 -9.69
CA ALA A 163 -32.84 11.35 -9.24
C ALA A 163 -31.74 10.37 -8.84
N TYR A 164 -30.68 10.32 -9.63
CA TYR A 164 -29.53 9.47 -9.40
C TYR A 164 -28.81 9.83 -8.08
N VAL A 165 -28.42 11.09 -7.86
CA VAL A 165 -27.73 11.53 -6.64
C VAL A 165 -28.59 11.39 -5.38
N ILE A 166 -29.91 11.52 -5.49
CA ILE A 166 -30.85 11.29 -4.39
C ILE A 166 -30.84 9.79 -4.00
N SER A 167 -30.80 8.90 -4.97
CA SER A 167 -30.71 7.46 -4.72
C SER A 167 -29.40 7.10 -4.03
N ASP A 168 -28.29 7.68 -4.50
CA ASP A 168 -26.95 7.46 -3.95
C ASP A 168 -26.78 8.06 -2.53
N ALA A 169 -27.55 9.08 -2.17
CA ALA A 169 -27.62 9.61 -0.81
C ALA A 169 -28.52 8.75 0.13
N ASP A 170 -29.60 8.17 -0.39
CA ASP A 170 -30.56 7.37 0.41
C ASP A 170 -30.04 5.96 0.75
N GLN A 171 -29.53 5.26 -0.26
CA GLN A 171 -29.09 3.87 -0.12
C GLN A 171 -28.06 3.65 1.00
N PRO A 172 -27.01 4.48 1.15
CA PRO A 172 -26.03 4.29 2.23
C PRO A 172 -26.62 4.31 3.63
N VAL A 173 -27.62 5.16 3.89
CA VAL A 173 -28.28 5.21 5.21
C VAL A 173 -29.00 3.89 5.49
N ARG A 174 -29.74 3.38 4.51
CA ARG A 174 -30.48 2.12 4.63
C ARG A 174 -29.55 0.90 4.70
N ILE A 175 -28.40 0.96 4.05
CA ILE A 175 -27.34 -0.06 4.16
C ILE A 175 -26.72 -0.03 5.54
N TRP A 176 -26.41 1.17 6.07
CA TRP A 176 -25.87 1.35 7.41
C TRP A 176 -26.78 0.75 8.49
N GLU A 177 -28.08 0.92 8.38
CA GLU A 177 -29.06 0.30 9.29
C GLU A 177 -28.96 -1.24 9.35
N LYS A 178 -28.42 -1.86 8.29
CA LYS A 178 -28.16 -3.31 8.24
C LYS A 178 -26.76 -3.69 8.70
N GLN A 179 -25.77 -2.84 8.41
CA GLN A 179 -24.37 -3.12 8.76
C GLN A 179 -24.08 -2.84 10.23
N HIS A 180 -24.66 -1.80 10.81
CA HIS A 180 -24.40 -1.38 12.18
C HIS A 180 -24.61 -2.50 13.21
N PRO A 181 -25.74 -3.22 13.23
CA PRO A 181 -25.93 -4.35 14.15
C PRO A 181 -24.90 -5.48 13.95
N ILE A 182 -24.46 -5.72 12.72
CA ILE A 182 -23.45 -6.74 12.41
C ILE A 182 -22.09 -6.33 13.00
N LEU A 183 -21.71 -5.05 12.85
CA LEU A 183 -20.48 -4.53 13.45
C LEU A 183 -20.49 -4.62 14.98
N GLU A 184 -21.63 -4.31 15.61
CA GLU A 184 -21.79 -4.44 17.07
C GLU A 184 -21.68 -5.91 17.52
N GLU A 185 -22.45 -6.81 16.89
CA GLU A 185 -22.43 -8.25 17.21
C GLU A 185 -21.04 -8.86 17.03
N GLN A 186 -20.31 -8.42 16.02
CA GLN A 186 -18.98 -8.92 15.74
C GLN A 186 -17.88 -8.24 16.58
N GLY A 187 -18.19 -7.16 17.32
CA GLY A 187 -17.22 -6.36 18.09
C GLY A 187 -16.24 -5.62 17.20
N LEU A 188 -16.72 -5.03 16.09
CA LEU A 188 -15.91 -4.32 15.08
C LEU A 188 -16.09 -2.79 15.15
N MET A 189 -16.90 -2.28 16.08
CA MET A 189 -17.20 -0.84 16.16
C MET A 189 -15.95 0.01 16.41
N ASP A 190 -15.02 -0.43 17.26
CA ASP A 190 -13.78 0.31 17.52
C ASP A 190 -12.93 0.42 16.26
N ALA A 191 -12.80 -0.67 15.51
CA ALA A 191 -12.08 -0.68 14.22
C ALA A 191 -12.79 0.21 13.19
N PHE A 192 -14.11 0.23 13.18
CA PHE A 192 -14.90 1.11 12.30
C PHE A 192 -14.69 2.59 12.66
N ILE A 193 -14.83 2.96 13.93
CA ILE A 193 -14.65 4.33 14.41
C ILE A 193 -13.22 4.82 14.12
N MET A 194 -12.20 3.98 14.35
CA MET A 194 -10.82 4.29 13.98
C MET A 194 -10.70 4.66 12.50
N ASN A 195 -11.26 3.85 11.60
CA ASN A 195 -11.18 4.12 10.18
C ASN A 195 -11.97 5.39 9.78
N MET A 196 -13.10 5.68 10.42
CA MET A 196 -13.85 6.92 10.17
C MET A 196 -13.06 8.17 10.57
N LYS A 197 -12.33 8.14 11.71
CA LYS A 197 -11.42 9.20 12.10
C LYS A 197 -10.29 9.37 11.08
N MET A 198 -9.74 8.25 10.59
CA MET A 198 -8.68 8.27 9.57
C MET A 198 -9.14 8.85 8.24
N VAL A 199 -10.39 8.68 7.83
CA VAL A 199 -10.92 9.33 6.61
C VAL A 199 -10.70 10.85 6.68
N ARG A 200 -11.06 11.50 7.80
CA ARG A 200 -10.85 12.95 7.96
C ARG A 200 -9.36 13.32 7.96
N ILE A 201 -8.52 12.55 8.64
CA ILE A 201 -7.07 12.78 8.73
C ILE A 201 -6.44 12.68 7.34
N THR A 202 -6.72 11.63 6.58
CA THR A 202 -6.16 11.46 5.24
C THR A 202 -6.64 12.51 4.26
N GLN A 203 -7.90 12.95 4.35
CA GLN A 203 -8.41 14.03 3.51
C GLN A 203 -7.82 15.40 3.92
N ALA A 204 -7.60 15.68 5.21
CA ALA A 204 -6.94 16.89 5.67
C ALA A 204 -5.46 16.93 5.22
N MET A 205 -4.76 15.81 5.31
CA MET A 205 -3.40 15.63 4.78
C MET A 205 -3.35 15.88 3.27
N LYS A 206 -4.29 15.31 2.51
CA LYS A 206 -4.44 15.57 1.07
C LYS A 206 -4.70 17.05 0.78
N GLN A 207 -5.58 17.70 1.54
CA GLN A 207 -5.90 19.12 1.36
C GLN A 207 -4.69 20.01 1.58
N HIS A 208 -3.87 19.72 2.60
CA HIS A 208 -2.65 20.48 2.87
C HIS A 208 -1.58 20.22 1.80
N GLY A 209 -1.34 18.95 1.47
CA GLY A 209 -0.26 18.50 0.59
C GLY A 209 1.13 18.69 1.23
N VAL A 210 2.15 18.13 0.60
CA VAL A 210 3.53 18.32 1.00
C VAL A 210 4.23 19.33 0.09
N ARG A 211 4.98 20.25 0.68
CA ARG A 211 5.75 21.24 -0.08
C ARG A 211 6.90 20.56 -0.80
N ILE A 212 7.12 20.96 -2.04
CA ILE A 212 8.19 20.46 -2.91
C ILE A 212 9.17 21.60 -3.22
N ASP A 213 10.44 21.35 -3.00
CA ASP A 213 11.50 22.19 -3.56
C ASP A 213 11.58 21.95 -5.08
N TYR A 214 10.86 22.81 -5.81
CA TYR A 214 10.69 22.63 -7.26
C TYR A 214 11.98 22.86 -8.04
N GLU A 215 12.79 23.81 -7.62
CA GLU A 215 14.08 24.10 -8.25
C GLU A 215 15.03 22.92 -8.09
N LYS A 216 15.12 22.38 -6.87
CA LYS A 216 15.91 21.20 -6.59
C LYS A 216 15.38 19.96 -7.34
N TRP A 217 14.05 19.82 -7.42
CA TRP A 217 13.46 18.75 -8.22
C TRP A 217 13.83 18.86 -9.70
N GLN A 218 13.81 20.05 -10.30
CA GLN A 218 14.23 20.26 -11.69
C GLN A 218 15.72 19.95 -11.89
N GLU A 219 16.58 20.39 -10.96
CA GLU A 219 18.00 20.05 -10.96
C GLU A 219 18.21 18.53 -10.93
N ASN A 220 17.55 17.83 -10.01
CA ASN A 220 17.62 16.37 -9.87
C ASN A 220 17.09 15.65 -11.13
N CYS A 221 16.06 16.15 -11.75
CA CYS A 221 15.56 15.62 -13.02
C CYS A 221 16.62 15.73 -14.13
N ALA A 222 17.34 16.86 -14.20
CA ALA A 222 18.38 17.05 -15.20
C ALA A 222 19.58 16.13 -14.97
N ILE A 223 20.05 16.02 -13.72
CA ILE A 223 21.16 15.12 -13.32
C ILE A 223 20.78 13.66 -13.62
N ALA A 224 19.60 13.22 -13.16
CA ALA A 224 19.13 11.85 -13.37
C ALA A 224 18.94 11.52 -14.86
N SER A 225 18.46 12.48 -15.66
CA SER A 225 18.31 12.30 -17.11
C SER A 225 19.65 12.15 -17.83
N ALA A 226 20.67 12.92 -17.42
CA ALA A 226 22.02 12.78 -17.96
C ALA A 226 22.62 11.42 -17.60
N ALA A 227 22.54 11.02 -16.34
CA ALA A 227 23.01 9.72 -15.87
C ALA A 227 22.29 8.54 -16.55
N TYR A 228 20.98 8.67 -16.77
CA TYR A 228 20.22 7.66 -17.52
C TYR A 228 20.71 7.53 -18.96
N LYS A 229 21.05 8.64 -19.60
CA LYS A 229 21.60 8.63 -20.97
C LYS A 229 22.93 7.87 -21.01
N ASP A 230 23.85 8.17 -20.08
CA ASP A 230 25.12 7.46 -19.95
C ASP A 230 24.92 5.95 -19.77
N LEU A 231 24.02 5.58 -18.84
CA LEU A 231 23.67 4.18 -18.56
C LEU A 231 23.04 3.48 -19.78
N HIS A 232 22.17 4.19 -20.51
CA HIS A 232 21.53 3.66 -21.71
C HIS A 232 22.55 3.45 -22.83
N GLU A 233 23.45 4.40 -23.06
CA GLU A 233 24.52 4.28 -24.07
C GLU A 233 25.47 3.13 -23.74
N ASP A 234 25.87 2.96 -22.47
CA ASP A 234 26.66 1.83 -22.01
C ASP A 234 25.93 0.49 -22.24
N PHE A 235 24.64 0.42 -21.86
CA PHE A 235 23.81 -0.75 -22.07
C PHE A 235 23.70 -1.13 -23.55
N VAL A 236 23.41 -0.16 -24.41
CA VAL A 236 23.28 -0.37 -25.86
C VAL A 236 24.61 -0.78 -26.48
N SER A 237 25.74 -0.21 -26.02
CA SER A 237 27.07 -0.60 -26.50
C SER A 237 27.40 -2.07 -26.19
N LYS A 238 26.96 -2.58 -25.04
CA LYS A 238 27.23 -3.97 -24.61
C LYS A 238 26.25 -4.97 -25.24
N TYR A 239 24.98 -4.61 -25.37
CA TYR A 239 23.89 -5.56 -25.64
C TYR A 239 23.10 -5.28 -26.90
N GLY A 240 23.27 -4.10 -27.52
CA GLY A 240 22.45 -3.60 -28.61
C GLY A 240 21.14 -3.00 -28.15
N GLU A 241 20.34 -2.52 -29.08
CA GLU A 241 18.99 -2.00 -28.80
C GLU A 241 18.03 -3.14 -28.37
N VAL A 242 17.66 -3.16 -27.11
CA VAL A 242 16.78 -4.17 -26.51
C VAL A 242 15.70 -3.49 -25.67
N ASN A 243 14.45 -3.75 -25.99
CA ASN A 243 13.36 -3.36 -25.10
C ASN A 243 13.32 -4.31 -23.88
N ILE A 244 13.84 -3.81 -22.75
CA ILE A 244 13.92 -4.58 -21.49
C ILE A 244 12.56 -4.90 -20.89
N ASN A 245 11.48 -4.24 -21.31
CA ASN A 245 10.10 -4.54 -20.90
C ASN A 245 9.46 -5.61 -21.79
N SER A 246 10.12 -6.04 -22.85
CA SER A 246 9.67 -7.14 -23.71
C SER A 246 10.24 -8.48 -23.24
N PRO A 247 9.46 -9.40 -22.65
CA PRO A 247 9.95 -10.71 -22.21
C PRO A 247 10.60 -11.50 -23.34
N LYS A 248 10.14 -11.31 -24.59
CA LYS A 248 10.69 -12.01 -25.76
C LYS A 248 12.10 -11.49 -26.12
N GLN A 249 12.30 -10.16 -26.08
CA GLN A 249 13.61 -9.57 -26.39
C GLN A 249 14.62 -9.86 -25.29
N VAL A 250 14.21 -9.78 -24.02
CA VAL A 250 15.07 -10.16 -22.89
C VAL A 250 15.43 -11.65 -22.94
N ALA A 251 14.48 -12.53 -23.31
CA ALA A 251 14.78 -13.94 -23.47
C ALA A 251 15.78 -14.22 -24.63
N ALA A 252 15.65 -13.50 -25.73
CA ALA A 252 16.63 -13.58 -26.84
C ALA A 252 18.01 -13.09 -26.41
N LEU A 253 18.10 -12.06 -25.60
CA LEU A 253 19.35 -11.60 -25.02
C LEU A 253 19.94 -12.67 -24.08
N PHE A 254 19.13 -13.26 -23.22
CA PHE A 254 19.55 -14.35 -22.34
C PHE A 254 20.08 -15.57 -23.14
N ASP A 255 19.46 -15.87 -24.27
CA ASP A 255 19.94 -16.92 -25.17
C ASP A 255 21.33 -16.59 -25.75
N LYS A 256 21.54 -15.33 -26.14
CA LYS A 256 22.83 -14.88 -26.68
C LYS A 256 23.97 -14.97 -25.65
N PHE A 257 23.65 -14.75 -24.37
CA PHE A 257 24.64 -14.76 -23.27
C PHE A 257 24.57 -16.02 -22.41
N GLU A 258 23.89 -17.08 -22.89
CA GLU A 258 23.75 -18.39 -22.25
C GLU A 258 23.18 -18.32 -20.82
N VAL A 259 22.37 -17.30 -20.50
CA VAL A 259 21.73 -17.12 -19.19
C VAL A 259 20.56 -18.09 -19.06
N PRO A 260 20.52 -18.95 -18.03
CA PRO A 260 19.43 -19.89 -17.86
C PRO A 260 18.14 -19.16 -17.42
N TYR A 261 17.01 -19.55 -18.02
CA TYR A 261 15.69 -19.06 -17.61
C TYR A 261 14.62 -20.13 -17.81
N LYS A 262 13.47 -19.90 -17.19
CA LYS A 262 12.30 -20.79 -17.27
C LYS A 262 11.27 -20.22 -18.25
N HIS A 263 10.43 -21.10 -18.76
CA HIS A 263 9.19 -20.74 -19.44
C HIS A 263 8.00 -20.92 -18.53
N LYS A 264 7.06 -19.99 -18.61
CA LYS A 264 5.76 -20.06 -17.95
C LYS A 264 4.74 -20.61 -18.91
N LEU A 265 4.31 -21.85 -18.66
CA LEU A 265 3.20 -22.47 -19.37
C LEU A 265 1.91 -22.16 -18.60
N VAL A 266 0.95 -21.51 -19.26
CA VAL A 266 -0.37 -21.23 -18.67
C VAL A 266 -1.42 -22.04 -19.40
N PHE A 267 -2.14 -22.86 -18.66
CA PHE A 267 -3.23 -23.68 -19.17
C PHE A 267 -4.50 -22.83 -19.21
N LYS A 268 -4.92 -22.44 -20.41
CA LYS A 268 -6.04 -21.51 -20.62
C LYS A 268 -7.38 -22.21 -20.76
N GLY A 269 -7.41 -23.42 -21.30
CA GLY A 269 -8.64 -24.15 -21.54
C GLY A 269 -8.38 -25.65 -21.76
N TRP A 270 -9.43 -26.44 -21.80
CA TRP A 270 -9.39 -27.87 -22.04
C TRP A 270 -10.53 -28.29 -22.98
N ALA A 271 -10.20 -29.13 -23.96
CA ALA A 271 -11.17 -29.76 -24.83
C ALA A 271 -10.81 -31.27 -24.96
N PRO A 272 -11.78 -32.16 -24.89
CA PRO A 272 -11.54 -33.59 -25.09
C PRO A 272 -10.90 -33.89 -26.46
N GLU A 273 -10.17 -34.98 -26.53
CA GLU A 273 -9.51 -35.44 -27.76
C GLU A 273 -10.51 -35.54 -28.93
N GLY A 274 -10.10 -35.05 -30.09
CA GLY A 274 -10.94 -35.02 -31.30
C GLY A 274 -11.96 -33.87 -31.39
N ARG A 275 -12.14 -33.06 -30.34
CA ARG A 275 -13.01 -31.90 -30.36
C ARG A 275 -12.18 -30.61 -30.62
N LYS A 276 -12.66 -29.74 -31.51
CA LYS A 276 -12.08 -28.42 -31.69
C LYS A 276 -12.28 -27.56 -30.42
N PHE A 277 -11.22 -26.92 -29.98
CA PHE A 277 -11.27 -25.98 -28.84
C PHE A 277 -12.23 -24.82 -29.15
N SER A 278 -13.04 -24.44 -28.17
CA SER A 278 -13.94 -23.29 -28.24
C SER A 278 -13.79 -22.38 -27.02
N ALA A 279 -14.37 -21.19 -27.05
CA ALA A 279 -14.36 -20.25 -25.93
C ALA A 279 -15.07 -20.84 -24.66
N ASN A 280 -15.95 -21.81 -24.84
CA ASN A 280 -16.62 -22.50 -23.73
C ASN A 280 -15.71 -23.51 -23.00
N ASP A 281 -14.59 -23.89 -23.61
CA ASP A 281 -13.63 -24.85 -23.06
C ASP A 281 -12.57 -24.16 -22.16
N TRP A 282 -12.71 -22.86 -21.91
CA TRP A 282 -11.82 -22.12 -21.01
C TRP A 282 -12.06 -22.55 -19.56
N LEU A 283 -10.94 -22.77 -18.84
CA LEU A 283 -10.99 -23.11 -17.42
C LEU A 283 -11.49 -21.93 -16.59
N LYS A 284 -12.52 -22.15 -15.78
CA LYS A 284 -13.16 -21.11 -14.95
C LYS A 284 -13.51 -21.66 -13.55
N GLY A 285 -13.43 -20.81 -12.54
CA GLY A 285 -13.88 -21.15 -11.18
C GLY A 285 -13.33 -22.48 -10.65
N ASP A 286 -14.21 -23.33 -10.15
CA ASP A 286 -13.83 -24.62 -9.52
C ASP A 286 -13.23 -25.62 -10.52
N GLU A 287 -13.54 -25.51 -11.81
CA GLU A 287 -12.98 -26.35 -12.85
C GLU A 287 -11.45 -26.25 -12.90
N VAL A 288 -10.86 -25.09 -12.59
CA VAL A 288 -9.40 -24.90 -12.50
C VAL A 288 -8.78 -25.89 -11.52
N TRP A 289 -9.43 -26.13 -10.38
CA TRP A 289 -8.93 -27.05 -9.36
C TRP A 289 -9.06 -28.51 -9.73
N ASP A 290 -10.16 -28.87 -10.40
CA ASP A 290 -10.38 -30.23 -10.89
C ASP A 290 -9.40 -30.59 -12.02
N GLN A 291 -9.21 -29.68 -12.96
CA GLN A 291 -8.21 -29.85 -14.02
C GLN A 291 -6.79 -29.90 -13.46
N ARG A 292 -6.48 -29.10 -12.42
CA ARG A 292 -5.19 -29.17 -11.72
C ARG A 292 -4.96 -30.57 -11.11
N LYS A 293 -5.96 -31.17 -10.49
CA LYS A 293 -5.83 -32.54 -9.93
C LYS A 293 -5.44 -33.53 -11.01
N ARG A 294 -6.11 -33.51 -12.16
CA ARG A 294 -5.82 -34.37 -13.32
C ARG A 294 -4.41 -34.14 -13.88
N LEU A 295 -4.02 -32.88 -14.00
CA LEU A 295 -2.70 -32.52 -14.55
C LEU A 295 -1.55 -32.86 -13.60
N LYS A 296 -1.79 -32.96 -12.29
CA LYS A 296 -0.74 -33.17 -11.30
C LYS A 296 0.01 -34.51 -11.47
N GLU A 297 -0.66 -35.53 -12.00
CA GLU A 297 -0.04 -36.82 -12.29
C GLU A 297 1.02 -36.71 -13.38
N SER A 298 0.73 -35.94 -14.45
CA SER A 298 1.65 -35.74 -15.58
C SER A 298 2.63 -34.57 -15.33
N PHE A 299 2.25 -33.61 -14.50
CA PHE A 299 3.02 -32.39 -14.18
C PHE A 299 3.00 -32.10 -12.66
N PRO A 300 3.82 -32.80 -11.87
CA PRO A 300 3.78 -32.70 -10.40
C PRO A 300 3.93 -31.27 -9.84
N ASN A 301 4.67 -30.41 -10.55
CA ASN A 301 5.01 -29.05 -10.11
C ASN A 301 4.03 -27.96 -10.60
N ILE A 302 2.83 -28.33 -11.07
CA ILE A 302 1.83 -27.35 -11.47
C ILE A 302 1.27 -26.61 -10.26
N ARG A 303 1.00 -25.32 -10.45
CA ARG A 303 0.45 -24.42 -9.44
C ARG A 303 -0.82 -23.75 -9.96
N VAL A 304 -1.68 -23.28 -9.08
CA VAL A 304 -2.76 -22.35 -9.41
C VAL A 304 -2.33 -20.97 -8.93
N VAL A 305 -2.25 -20.03 -9.86
CA VAL A 305 -1.89 -18.63 -9.60
C VAL A 305 -2.96 -17.75 -10.21
N LYS A 306 -3.62 -16.89 -9.43
CA LYS A 306 -4.72 -16.01 -9.90
C LYS A 306 -5.75 -16.80 -10.75
N ASN A 307 -6.27 -17.92 -10.23
CA ASN A 307 -7.21 -18.81 -10.93
C ASN A 307 -6.74 -19.37 -12.30
N LYS A 308 -5.43 -19.38 -12.55
CA LYS A 308 -4.83 -19.98 -13.76
C LYS A 308 -3.94 -21.15 -13.35
N ILE A 309 -3.98 -22.24 -14.11
CA ILE A 309 -3.04 -23.35 -13.92
C ILE A 309 -1.73 -22.96 -14.60
N VAL A 310 -0.65 -22.98 -13.84
CA VAL A 310 0.69 -22.54 -14.29
C VAL A 310 1.73 -23.62 -14.01
N LEU A 311 2.62 -23.84 -14.96
CA LEU A 311 3.79 -24.70 -14.83
C LEU A 311 5.04 -23.94 -15.26
N MET A 312 6.03 -23.85 -14.36
CA MET A 312 7.34 -23.30 -14.66
C MET A 312 8.28 -24.40 -15.12
N VAL A 313 8.82 -24.29 -16.31
CA VAL A 313 9.66 -25.31 -16.95
C VAL A 313 10.96 -24.70 -17.45
N PRO A 314 12.13 -25.33 -17.21
CA PRO A 314 13.36 -24.89 -17.86
C PRO A 314 13.19 -24.80 -19.38
N LYS A 315 13.80 -23.77 -20.02
CA LYS A 315 13.62 -23.48 -21.45
C LYS A 315 13.75 -24.71 -22.34
N GLN A 316 14.77 -25.54 -22.10
CA GLN A 316 15.07 -26.73 -22.91
C GLN A 316 13.93 -27.75 -22.94
N TYR A 317 13.06 -27.80 -21.94
CA TYR A 317 11.92 -28.74 -21.86
C TYR A 317 10.60 -28.05 -22.22
N ALA A 318 10.55 -26.74 -22.40
CA ALA A 318 9.30 -25.99 -22.53
C ALA A 318 8.46 -26.40 -23.73
N ALA A 319 9.08 -26.55 -24.91
CA ALA A 319 8.38 -26.96 -26.13
C ALA A 319 7.80 -28.36 -26.01
N ARG A 320 8.58 -29.33 -25.50
CA ARG A 320 8.15 -30.71 -25.29
C ARG A 320 7.01 -30.78 -24.28
N THR A 321 7.12 -30.08 -23.17
CA THR A 321 6.08 -30.06 -22.14
C THR A 321 4.80 -29.39 -22.65
N ALA A 322 4.93 -28.32 -23.45
CA ALA A 322 3.81 -27.66 -24.10
C ALA A 322 3.07 -28.62 -25.06
N LEU A 323 3.83 -29.37 -25.87
CA LEU A 323 3.27 -30.36 -26.80
C LEU A 323 2.54 -31.49 -26.06
N GLN A 324 3.15 -31.98 -24.97
CA GLN A 324 2.53 -32.98 -24.11
C GLN A 324 1.20 -32.52 -23.54
N ALA A 325 1.14 -31.28 -23.00
CA ALA A 325 -0.09 -30.71 -22.46
C ALA A 325 -1.16 -30.50 -23.57
N SER A 326 -0.73 -30.09 -24.76
CA SER A 326 -1.63 -29.94 -25.92
C SER A 326 -2.20 -31.28 -26.40
N SER A 327 -1.41 -32.35 -26.38
CA SER A 327 -1.90 -33.70 -26.73
C SER A 327 -2.91 -34.26 -25.70
N MET A 328 -2.92 -33.71 -24.48
CA MET A 328 -3.92 -34.00 -23.45
C MET A 328 -5.20 -33.11 -23.57
N GLY A 329 -5.34 -32.34 -24.62
CA GLY A 329 -6.50 -31.49 -24.89
C GLY A 329 -6.47 -30.13 -24.25
N TYR A 330 -5.31 -29.64 -23.76
CA TYR A 330 -5.22 -28.32 -23.17
C TYR A 330 -4.72 -27.25 -24.16
N GLN A 331 -5.39 -26.09 -24.21
CA GLN A 331 -4.83 -24.92 -24.81
C GLN A 331 -3.90 -24.24 -23.81
N ILE A 332 -2.68 -23.94 -24.22
CA ILE A 332 -1.67 -23.33 -23.37
C ILE A 332 -0.99 -22.15 -24.04
N THR A 333 -0.49 -21.24 -23.23
CA THR A 333 0.52 -20.28 -23.65
C THR A 333 1.88 -20.69 -23.13
N ASN A 334 2.91 -20.47 -23.93
CA ASN A 334 4.30 -20.80 -23.63
C ASN A 334 5.11 -19.52 -23.76
N ASN A 335 5.32 -18.81 -22.65
CA ASN A 335 6.02 -17.55 -22.62
C ASN A 335 7.31 -17.65 -21.80
N PRO A 336 8.39 -16.99 -22.22
CA PRO A 336 9.59 -16.86 -21.39
C PRO A 336 9.24 -16.13 -20.08
N SER A 337 9.76 -16.65 -18.97
CA SER A 337 9.62 -16.04 -17.65
C SER A 337 10.94 -15.38 -17.28
N VAL A 338 11.06 -14.10 -17.59
CA VAL A 338 12.23 -13.25 -17.35
C VAL A 338 11.87 -12.08 -16.43
N GLY A 339 11.05 -12.33 -15.43
CA GLY A 339 10.68 -11.38 -14.39
C GLY A 339 11.64 -11.36 -13.19
N LYS A 340 11.29 -10.61 -12.15
CA LYS A 340 12.09 -10.36 -10.94
C LYS A 340 12.77 -11.62 -10.38
N PHE A 341 12.04 -12.69 -10.18
CA PHE A 341 12.61 -13.95 -9.63
C PHE A 341 13.61 -14.64 -10.57
N ALA A 342 13.40 -14.56 -11.89
CA ALA A 342 14.35 -15.11 -12.85
C ALA A 342 15.68 -14.33 -12.81
N PHE A 343 15.61 -13.02 -12.68
CA PHE A 343 16.81 -12.18 -12.54
C PHE A 343 17.53 -12.43 -11.22
N ALA A 344 16.78 -12.51 -10.10
CA ALA A 344 17.37 -12.77 -8.79
C ALA A 344 18.24 -14.03 -8.77
N ALA A 345 17.77 -15.09 -9.45
CA ALA A 345 18.48 -16.37 -9.50
C ALA A 345 19.78 -16.34 -10.29
N VAL A 346 19.98 -15.38 -11.20
CA VAL A 346 21.10 -15.38 -12.15
C VAL A 346 21.96 -14.11 -12.12
N LYS A 347 21.50 -13.03 -11.48
CA LYS A 347 22.20 -11.75 -11.45
C LYS A 347 23.60 -11.82 -10.81
N ALA A 348 23.79 -12.73 -9.84
CA ALA A 348 25.08 -12.90 -9.17
C ALA A 348 26.13 -13.59 -10.05
N THR A 349 25.72 -14.31 -11.09
CA THR A 349 26.59 -15.12 -11.96
C THR A 349 26.62 -14.64 -13.40
N HIS A 350 25.69 -13.76 -13.81
CA HIS A 350 25.58 -13.29 -15.19
C HIS A 350 25.41 -11.77 -15.23
N GLN A 351 26.45 -11.06 -15.65
CA GLN A 351 26.49 -9.60 -15.70
C GLN A 351 25.33 -8.99 -16.50
N VAL A 352 24.93 -9.58 -17.62
CA VAL A 352 23.79 -9.09 -18.41
C VAL A 352 22.49 -9.06 -17.61
N ALA A 353 22.30 -9.99 -16.69
CA ALA A 353 21.11 -10.01 -15.83
C ALA A 353 21.18 -8.93 -14.75
N ALA A 354 22.37 -8.69 -14.18
CA ALA A 354 22.60 -7.59 -13.24
C ALA A 354 22.37 -6.24 -13.92
N ASP A 355 22.95 -6.01 -15.09
CA ASP A 355 22.81 -4.75 -15.86
C ASP A 355 21.35 -4.47 -16.26
N ILE A 356 20.56 -5.51 -16.61
CA ILE A 356 19.13 -5.33 -16.89
C ILE A 356 18.36 -4.95 -15.61
N VAL A 357 18.67 -5.55 -14.48
CA VAL A 357 18.01 -5.20 -13.21
C VAL A 357 18.30 -3.75 -12.84
N GLU A 358 19.56 -3.34 -12.86
CA GLU A 358 19.96 -1.96 -12.61
C GLU A 358 19.28 -0.99 -13.56
N PHE A 359 19.34 -1.27 -14.86
CA PHE A 359 18.70 -0.44 -15.89
C PHE A 359 17.19 -0.30 -15.67
N LYS A 360 16.50 -1.40 -15.30
CA LYS A 360 15.07 -1.36 -14.97
C LYS A 360 14.78 -0.52 -13.72
N GLN A 361 15.55 -0.71 -12.65
CA GLN A 361 15.37 0.06 -11.42
C GLN A 361 15.54 1.55 -11.67
N VAL A 362 16.62 1.95 -12.31
CA VAL A 362 16.91 3.34 -12.65
C VAL A 362 15.81 3.94 -13.54
N THR A 363 15.45 3.24 -14.63
CA THR A 363 14.36 3.68 -15.52
C THR A 363 13.06 3.88 -14.77
N ASN A 364 12.70 2.96 -13.86
CA ASN A 364 11.47 3.04 -13.10
C ASN A 364 11.46 4.26 -12.16
N ILE A 365 12.56 4.53 -11.45
CA ILE A 365 12.69 5.68 -10.55
C ILE A 365 12.61 6.98 -11.32
N ILE A 366 13.41 7.12 -12.39
CA ILE A 366 13.41 8.35 -13.20
C ILE A 366 12.03 8.59 -13.80
N THR A 367 11.41 7.57 -14.38
CA THR A 367 10.09 7.72 -14.99
C THR A 367 9.01 8.09 -13.98
N LYS A 368 9.05 7.56 -12.76
CA LYS A 368 8.01 7.78 -11.77
C LYS A 368 8.20 9.05 -10.95
N PHE A 369 9.46 9.42 -10.59
CA PHE A 369 9.73 10.44 -9.58
C PHE A 369 10.60 11.60 -10.07
N LEU A 370 11.53 11.35 -10.99
CA LEU A 370 12.49 12.34 -11.49
C LEU A 370 12.23 12.69 -12.97
N GLY A 371 10.98 12.99 -13.31
CA GLY A 371 10.59 13.31 -14.67
C GLY A 371 9.16 13.85 -14.81
N PRO A 372 8.70 14.08 -16.05
CA PRO A 372 7.40 14.74 -16.35
C PRO A 372 6.19 14.02 -15.72
N ASN A 373 6.26 12.69 -15.57
CA ASN A 373 5.18 11.93 -14.95
C ASN A 373 4.92 12.31 -13.50
N PHE A 374 5.97 12.69 -12.77
CA PHE A 374 5.82 13.22 -11.42
C PHE A 374 5.41 14.68 -11.43
N GLY A 375 6.03 15.49 -12.31
CA GLY A 375 5.75 16.92 -12.43
C GLY A 375 4.28 17.27 -12.64
N ARG A 376 3.51 16.40 -13.32
CA ARG A 376 2.07 16.63 -13.51
C ARG A 376 1.24 16.64 -12.22
N PHE A 377 1.76 16.12 -11.12
CA PHE A 377 1.09 16.13 -9.82
C PHE A 377 1.43 17.36 -8.98
N LEU A 378 2.38 18.18 -9.42
CA LEU A 378 2.79 19.37 -8.71
C LEU A 378 1.87 20.54 -9.07
N VAL A 379 1.43 21.27 -8.05
CA VAL A 379 0.57 22.44 -8.19
C VAL A 379 1.09 23.56 -7.30
N GLN A 380 1.02 24.81 -7.79
CA GLN A 380 1.31 25.97 -6.96
C GLN A 380 0.12 26.32 -6.08
N ASP A 381 0.37 26.53 -4.82
CA ASP A 381 -0.62 27.08 -3.90
C ASP A 381 -0.77 28.62 -4.06
N THR A 382 -1.65 29.22 -3.28
CA THR A 382 -1.95 30.66 -3.35
C THR A 382 -0.81 31.58 -2.94
N VAL A 383 0.23 31.03 -2.28
CA VAL A 383 1.43 31.78 -1.88
C VAL A 383 2.63 31.50 -2.78
N GLY A 384 2.43 30.70 -3.82
CA GLY A 384 3.44 30.37 -4.82
C GLY A 384 4.34 29.17 -4.48
N ASP A 385 4.05 28.45 -3.41
CA ASP A 385 4.76 27.21 -3.08
C ASP A 385 4.25 26.05 -3.95
N TRP A 386 5.18 25.25 -4.47
CA TRP A 386 4.82 24.02 -5.14
C TRP A 386 4.46 22.93 -4.11
N ARG A 387 3.31 22.29 -4.32
CA ARG A 387 2.81 21.22 -3.46
C ARG A 387 2.43 19.99 -4.23
N LEU A 388 2.56 18.86 -3.54
CA LEU A 388 2.09 17.56 -4.00
C LEU A 388 0.98 17.08 -3.05
N HIS A 389 -0.18 16.77 -3.61
CA HIS A 389 -1.35 16.31 -2.88
C HIS A 389 -1.53 14.80 -3.05
N GLY A 390 -0.89 14.02 -2.18
CA GLY A 390 -0.99 12.56 -2.22
C GLY A 390 -2.43 12.07 -2.03
N ASN A 391 -2.85 11.11 -2.84
CA ASN A 391 -4.15 10.48 -2.67
C ASN A 391 -4.00 9.23 -1.80
N PHE A 392 -4.38 9.32 -0.52
CA PHE A 392 -4.32 8.22 0.44
C PHE A 392 -5.69 7.59 0.64
N ASP A 393 -5.76 6.27 0.49
CA ASP A 393 -6.92 5.47 0.85
C ASP A 393 -6.74 4.92 2.27
N THR A 394 -7.75 5.08 3.10
CA THR A 394 -7.73 4.67 4.51
C THR A 394 -7.66 3.16 4.69
N VAL A 395 -8.23 2.39 3.75
CA VAL A 395 -8.25 0.92 3.76
C VAL A 395 -7.83 0.40 2.37
N GLY A 396 -6.58 0.65 1.99
CA GLY A 396 -6.04 0.23 0.70
C GLY A 396 -5.82 -1.29 0.61
N ALA A 397 -5.23 -1.89 1.64
CA ALA A 397 -5.02 -3.34 1.74
C ALA A 397 -6.04 -3.97 2.68
N ARG A 398 -7.06 -4.62 2.14
CA ARG A 398 -8.23 -5.13 2.90
C ARG A 398 -7.86 -6.11 4.00
N GLN A 399 -6.95 -7.07 3.75
CA GLN A 399 -6.55 -8.07 4.73
C GLN A 399 -5.75 -7.45 5.87
N THR A 400 -4.80 -6.58 5.55
CA THR A 400 -3.93 -5.96 6.56
C THR A 400 -4.47 -4.63 7.08
N GLY A 401 -5.43 -4.00 6.39
CA GLY A 401 -5.94 -2.68 6.75
C GLY A 401 -4.93 -1.54 6.53
N ARG A 402 -3.78 -1.82 5.92
CA ARG A 402 -2.79 -0.79 5.59
C ARG A 402 -3.42 0.28 4.69
N MET A 403 -3.05 1.52 4.89
CA MET A 403 -3.35 2.61 3.97
C MET A 403 -2.59 2.39 2.66
N SER A 404 -3.14 2.86 1.57
CA SER A 404 -2.42 2.90 0.29
C SER A 404 -2.34 4.31 -0.27
N ALA A 405 -1.33 4.58 -1.08
CA ALA A 405 -1.19 5.84 -1.78
C ALA A 405 -1.25 5.64 -3.29
N SER A 406 -1.83 6.62 -3.99
CA SER A 406 -1.91 6.60 -5.44
C SER A 406 -1.86 8.02 -6.00
N LYS A 407 -1.45 8.18 -7.23
CA LYS A 407 -1.50 9.44 -7.98
C LYS A 407 -0.84 10.64 -7.30
N PRO A 408 0.48 10.57 -7.03
CA PRO A 408 1.38 9.43 -7.20
C PRO A 408 1.38 8.49 -5.98
N ASN A 409 1.93 7.28 -6.16
CA ASN A 409 2.13 6.39 -5.02
C ASN A 409 3.39 6.80 -4.24
N LEU A 410 3.18 7.58 -3.17
CA LEU A 410 4.26 8.08 -2.30
C LEU A 410 4.90 6.98 -1.45
N GLN A 411 4.19 5.87 -1.20
CA GLN A 411 4.70 4.74 -0.44
C GLN A 411 5.74 3.91 -1.23
N ASN A 412 5.87 4.17 -2.54
CA ASN A 412 6.86 3.51 -3.40
C ASN A 412 8.06 4.41 -3.74
N ILE A 413 8.25 5.54 -3.05
CA ILE A 413 9.46 6.35 -3.19
C ILE A 413 10.62 5.55 -2.60
N PRO A 414 11.70 5.29 -3.37
CA PRO A 414 12.78 4.43 -2.93
C PRO A 414 13.48 5.00 -1.69
N SER A 415 13.90 4.11 -0.78
CA SER A 415 14.72 4.47 0.38
C SER A 415 16.21 4.25 0.11
N LYS A 416 16.57 3.33 -0.76
CA LYS A 416 17.96 2.96 -1.08
C LYS A 416 18.06 2.58 -2.55
N THR A 417 18.66 3.43 -3.34
CA THR A 417 19.03 3.10 -4.74
C THR A 417 20.16 4.01 -5.20
N LYS A 418 21.31 3.43 -5.39
CA LYS A 418 22.49 4.11 -5.92
C LYS A 418 22.73 3.70 -7.37
N LEU A 419 23.20 4.62 -8.17
CA LEU A 419 23.65 4.42 -9.55
C LEU A 419 25.14 4.66 -9.60
N PHE A 420 25.88 3.84 -10.38
CA PHE A 420 27.35 3.88 -10.48
C PHE A 420 28.06 3.74 -9.12
N GLU A 421 27.50 2.90 -8.24
CA GLU A 421 27.99 2.68 -6.88
C GLU A 421 29.50 2.39 -6.84
N GLY A 422 30.19 3.06 -5.91
CA GLY A 422 31.64 2.91 -5.75
C GLY A 422 32.48 3.62 -6.82
N THR A 423 31.92 4.46 -7.67
CA THR A 423 32.63 5.27 -8.67
C THR A 423 32.56 6.76 -8.36
N GLU A 424 33.40 7.58 -8.99
CA GLU A 424 33.33 9.05 -8.90
C GLU A 424 32.02 9.64 -9.45
N LYS A 425 31.25 8.84 -10.18
CA LYS A 425 29.95 9.22 -10.74
C LYS A 425 28.77 8.71 -9.93
N GLU A 426 28.99 8.21 -8.73
CA GLU A 426 27.94 7.68 -7.87
C GLU A 426 26.82 8.70 -7.64
N LEU A 427 25.57 8.28 -7.84
CA LEU A 427 24.38 9.06 -7.58
C LEU A 427 23.42 8.29 -6.68
N ASP A 428 23.02 8.89 -5.58
CA ASP A 428 21.97 8.36 -4.73
C ASP A 428 20.60 8.83 -5.23
N LEU A 429 19.97 8.00 -6.06
CA LEU A 429 18.66 8.30 -6.63
C LEU A 429 17.54 8.30 -5.57
N ALA A 430 17.70 7.52 -4.52
CA ALA A 430 16.74 7.51 -3.42
C ALA A 430 16.78 8.83 -2.66
N PHE A 431 17.96 9.30 -2.31
CA PHE A 431 18.17 10.60 -1.71
C PHE A 431 17.60 11.72 -2.59
N MET A 432 17.93 11.75 -3.88
CA MET A 432 17.43 12.74 -4.85
C MET A 432 15.90 12.76 -4.96
N CYS A 433 15.23 11.60 -4.79
CA CYS A 433 13.78 11.56 -4.77
C CYS A 433 13.18 12.13 -3.48
N ARG A 434 13.85 11.98 -2.32
CA ARG A 434 13.32 12.35 -1.01
C ARG A 434 13.70 13.76 -0.57
N GLU A 435 14.85 14.28 -0.98
CA GLU A 435 15.33 15.61 -0.59
C GLU A 435 14.43 16.76 -1.06
N VAL A 436 13.65 16.52 -2.12
CA VAL A 436 12.72 17.52 -2.67
C VAL A 436 11.45 17.69 -1.83
N PHE A 437 11.14 16.75 -0.95
CA PHE A 437 10.03 16.83 -0.01
C PHE A 437 10.49 17.61 1.21
N VAL A 438 10.02 18.85 1.34
CA VAL A 438 10.46 19.79 2.38
C VAL A 438 9.31 20.19 3.28
N ALA A 439 9.64 20.65 4.49
CA ALA A 439 8.67 21.22 5.41
C ALA A 439 8.09 22.55 4.87
N ASP A 440 7.02 23.06 5.47
CA ASP A 440 6.49 24.38 5.20
C ASP A 440 7.55 25.45 5.53
N ARG A 441 7.41 26.66 4.96
CA ARG A 441 8.41 27.72 5.14
C ARG A 441 8.61 28.05 6.62
N GLY A 442 9.88 28.12 7.04
CA GLY A 442 10.26 28.39 8.44
C GLY A 442 9.99 27.23 9.40
N GLN A 443 9.77 26.03 8.86
CA GLN A 443 9.55 24.80 9.64
C GLN A 443 10.61 23.75 9.34
N MET A 444 10.73 22.77 10.23
CA MET A 444 11.56 21.58 10.05
C MET A 444 10.70 20.39 9.63
N PHE A 445 11.27 19.51 8.83
CA PHE A 445 10.70 18.20 8.52
C PHE A 445 11.02 17.26 9.68
N VAL A 446 10.00 16.66 10.25
CA VAL A 446 10.14 15.64 11.31
C VAL A 446 9.61 14.34 10.78
N LYS A 447 10.48 13.35 10.67
CA LYS A 447 10.15 11.97 10.42
C LYS A 447 10.02 11.25 11.77
N LEU A 448 8.97 10.50 11.95
CA LEU A 448 8.76 9.68 13.13
C LEU A 448 8.39 8.27 12.72
N ASP A 449 9.25 7.32 13.06
CA ASP A 449 9.18 5.93 12.65
C ASP A 449 9.16 5.00 13.87
N PHE A 450 8.42 3.90 13.80
CA PHE A 450 8.42 2.87 14.84
C PHE A 450 9.69 2.02 14.76
N SER A 451 10.46 1.97 15.84
CA SER A 451 11.67 1.17 15.90
C SER A 451 11.35 -0.34 15.93
N GLY A 452 11.46 -1.00 14.77
CA GLY A 452 11.24 -2.43 14.65
C GLY A 452 9.81 -2.89 14.98
N GLN A 453 8.79 -2.14 14.55
CA GLN A 453 7.38 -2.35 14.86
C GLN A 453 6.92 -3.81 14.69
N GLU A 454 7.24 -4.43 13.56
CA GLU A 454 6.82 -5.81 13.30
C GLU A 454 7.51 -6.82 14.23
N ASN A 455 8.78 -6.62 14.60
CA ASN A 455 9.48 -7.49 15.54
C ASN A 455 8.86 -7.39 16.95
N VAL A 456 8.55 -6.18 17.40
CA VAL A 456 7.87 -5.94 18.68
C VAL A 456 6.49 -6.60 18.71
N LEU A 457 5.72 -6.48 17.62
CA LEU A 457 4.43 -7.16 17.50
C LEU A 457 4.56 -8.68 17.43
N GLN A 458 5.58 -9.21 16.75
CA GLN A 458 5.88 -10.64 16.77
C GLN A 458 6.14 -11.12 18.20
N ALA A 459 6.94 -10.39 18.97
CA ALA A 459 7.22 -10.72 20.38
C ALA A 459 5.98 -10.57 21.28
N HIS A 460 5.14 -9.56 21.06
CA HIS A 460 3.88 -9.36 21.78
C HIS A 460 2.93 -10.54 21.60
N PHE A 461 2.70 -10.97 20.37
CA PHE A 461 1.78 -12.07 20.04
C PHE A 461 2.41 -13.47 20.22
N ALA A 462 3.71 -13.56 20.46
CA ALA A 462 4.41 -14.82 20.59
C ALA A 462 3.85 -15.70 21.71
N VAL A 463 3.64 -16.97 21.42
CA VAL A 463 3.13 -17.96 22.38
C VAL A 463 4.25 -18.90 22.86
N GLY A 464 3.96 -19.75 23.84
CA GLY A 464 4.85 -20.79 24.31
C GLY A 464 6.08 -20.29 25.08
N ALA A 465 7.09 -21.16 25.18
CA ALA A 465 8.34 -20.86 25.89
C ALA A 465 9.19 -19.84 25.14
N GLY A 466 9.23 -19.94 23.82
CA GLY A 466 9.89 -18.97 22.95
C GLY A 466 9.33 -17.56 23.11
N GLY A 467 8.00 -17.43 23.20
CA GLY A 467 7.34 -16.16 23.43
C GLY A 467 7.70 -15.52 24.78
N ARG A 468 7.83 -16.31 25.85
CA ARG A 468 8.31 -15.80 27.13
C ARG A 468 9.76 -15.32 27.05
N LEU A 469 10.61 -16.07 26.37
CA LEU A 469 12.01 -15.72 26.17
C LEU A 469 12.14 -14.36 25.47
N ILE A 470 11.55 -14.20 24.29
CA ILE A 470 11.73 -12.96 23.51
C ILE A 470 11.16 -11.74 24.24
N ARG A 471 10.01 -11.89 24.92
CA ARG A 471 9.47 -10.79 25.75
C ARG A 471 10.40 -10.41 26.90
N SER A 472 11.02 -11.39 27.59
CA SER A 472 11.99 -11.08 28.66
C SER A 472 13.22 -10.34 28.13
N MET A 473 13.66 -10.65 26.91
CA MET A 473 14.77 -9.94 26.26
C MET A 473 14.41 -8.49 25.95
N TYR A 474 13.21 -8.21 25.40
CA TYR A 474 12.75 -6.84 25.17
C TYR A 474 12.50 -6.06 26.45
N MET A 475 12.06 -6.72 27.54
CA MET A 475 11.91 -6.07 28.85
C MET A 475 13.27 -5.69 29.44
N ALA A 476 14.31 -6.50 29.20
CA ALA A 476 15.68 -6.20 29.63
C ALA A 476 16.36 -5.14 28.76
N ASN A 477 16.07 -5.15 27.45
CA ASN A 477 16.58 -4.17 26.48
C ASN A 477 15.47 -3.76 25.50
N PRO A 478 14.78 -2.64 25.75
CA PRO A 478 13.72 -2.13 24.86
C PRO A 478 14.17 -1.80 23.43
N ARG A 479 15.47 -1.68 23.21
CA ARG A 479 16.09 -1.43 21.88
C ARG A 479 16.85 -2.65 21.38
N LEU A 480 16.34 -3.86 21.68
CA LEU A 480 16.95 -5.12 21.27
C LEU A 480 17.02 -5.20 19.74
N ASP A 481 18.24 -5.34 19.23
CA ASP A 481 18.42 -5.79 17.83
C ASP A 481 18.14 -7.30 17.76
N GLU A 482 16.90 -7.64 17.42
CA GLU A 482 16.48 -9.03 17.37
C GLU A 482 17.17 -9.81 16.26
N HIS A 483 17.58 -9.17 15.18
CA HIS A 483 18.31 -9.84 14.10
C HIS A 483 19.74 -10.19 14.51
N GLN A 484 20.40 -9.28 15.24
CA GLN A 484 21.69 -9.54 15.85
C GLN A 484 21.58 -10.67 16.88
N PHE A 485 20.63 -10.57 17.80
CA PHE A 485 20.37 -11.59 18.81
C PHE A 485 20.13 -12.99 18.23
N VAL A 486 19.29 -13.09 17.19
CA VAL A 486 19.03 -14.37 16.54
C VAL A 486 20.25 -14.84 15.75
N GLY A 487 20.99 -13.94 15.10
CA GLY A 487 22.24 -14.26 14.38
C GLY A 487 23.31 -14.82 15.31
N GLU A 488 23.47 -14.27 16.52
CA GLU A 488 24.37 -14.78 17.56
C GLU A 488 23.91 -16.15 18.07
N ARG A 489 22.64 -16.25 18.44
CA ARG A 489 22.07 -17.48 19.00
C ARG A 489 22.05 -18.65 18.01
N SER A 490 21.93 -18.37 16.71
CA SER A 490 22.00 -19.39 15.66
C SER A 490 23.44 -19.79 15.26
N GLY A 491 24.45 -19.13 15.81
CA GLY A 491 25.86 -19.32 15.42
C GLY A 491 26.23 -18.70 14.06
N LEU A 492 25.29 -18.05 13.38
CA LEU A 492 25.51 -17.50 12.03
C LEU A 492 26.50 -16.32 12.05
N ILE A 493 26.52 -15.53 13.10
CA ILE A 493 27.49 -14.44 13.24
C ILE A 493 28.90 -14.99 13.44
N GLU A 494 29.06 -16.04 14.25
CA GLU A 494 30.34 -16.71 14.45
C GLU A 494 30.84 -17.35 13.13
N GLN A 495 29.94 -17.97 12.37
CA GLN A 495 30.25 -18.72 11.15
C GLN A 495 30.52 -17.81 9.94
N HIS A 496 29.76 -16.71 9.80
CA HIS A 496 29.77 -15.88 8.58
C HIS A 496 30.23 -14.42 8.83
N GLY A 497 30.53 -14.06 10.07
CA GLY A 497 30.83 -12.69 10.47
C GLY A 497 29.58 -11.85 10.81
N PRO A 498 29.75 -10.71 11.50
CA PRO A 498 28.63 -9.93 12.05
C PRO A 498 27.63 -9.45 10.97
N LYS A 499 28.12 -8.85 9.90
CA LYS A 499 27.28 -8.28 8.81
C LYS A 499 26.50 -9.38 8.07
N ALA A 500 27.16 -10.45 7.63
CA ALA A 500 26.52 -11.51 6.87
C ALA A 500 25.58 -12.37 7.75
N GLY A 501 25.99 -12.72 8.96
CA GLY A 501 25.18 -13.52 9.89
C GLY A 501 23.89 -12.81 10.28
N ARG A 502 23.95 -11.49 10.60
CA ARG A 502 22.79 -10.65 10.86
C ARG A 502 21.87 -10.56 9.64
N LYS A 503 22.43 -10.37 8.42
CA LYS A 503 21.67 -10.33 7.17
C LYS A 503 20.95 -11.67 6.92
N TYR A 504 21.59 -12.80 7.13
CA TYR A 504 20.96 -14.11 6.99
C TYR A 504 19.83 -14.30 8.01
N ALA A 505 20.06 -13.91 9.28
CA ALA A 505 19.03 -13.98 10.32
C ALA A 505 17.81 -13.13 9.94
N LYS A 506 18.01 -11.87 9.48
CA LYS A 506 16.93 -10.98 9.00
C LYS A 506 16.17 -11.63 7.85
N SER A 507 16.87 -12.04 6.79
CA SER A 507 16.26 -12.55 5.56
C SER A 507 15.42 -13.81 5.77
N VAL A 508 15.93 -14.76 6.54
CA VAL A 508 15.19 -16.02 6.81
C VAL A 508 14.04 -15.81 7.76
N ARG A 509 14.20 -14.98 8.80
CA ARG A 509 13.12 -14.70 9.75
C ARG A 509 11.92 -14.02 9.08
N PHE A 510 12.16 -12.96 8.32
CA PHE A 510 11.10 -12.32 7.57
C PHE A 510 10.51 -13.27 6.53
N GLY A 511 11.36 -13.98 5.77
CA GLY A 511 10.89 -14.99 4.84
C GLY A 511 9.96 -16.00 5.50
N ASN A 512 10.33 -16.55 6.64
CA ASN A 512 9.50 -17.48 7.40
C ASN A 512 8.20 -16.83 7.90
N ALA A 513 8.26 -15.64 8.48
CA ALA A 513 7.10 -14.90 8.96
C ALA A 513 6.08 -14.61 7.85
N TYR A 514 6.57 -14.33 6.62
CA TYR A 514 5.74 -14.14 5.43
C TYR A 514 5.36 -15.44 4.72
N GLY A 515 5.74 -16.59 5.27
CA GLY A 515 5.41 -17.91 4.71
C GLY A 515 6.16 -18.25 3.42
N MET A 516 7.33 -17.66 3.24
CA MET A 516 8.21 -17.95 2.11
C MET A 516 8.64 -19.41 2.16
N GLN A 517 8.46 -20.10 1.04
CA GLN A 517 8.87 -21.49 0.92
C GLN A 517 10.38 -21.58 0.65
N LEU A 518 11.03 -22.64 1.12
CA LEU A 518 12.46 -22.88 0.92
C LEU A 518 12.91 -22.69 -0.53
N GLN A 519 12.12 -23.21 -1.48
CA GLN A 519 12.39 -23.04 -2.90
C GLN A 519 12.38 -21.56 -3.33
N THR A 520 11.49 -20.75 -2.75
CA THR A 520 11.42 -19.32 -3.04
C THR A 520 12.62 -18.60 -2.45
N MET A 521 13.09 -18.98 -1.26
CA MET A 521 14.32 -18.46 -0.67
C MET A 521 15.53 -18.74 -1.57
N CYS A 522 15.69 -20.00 -2.04
CA CYS A 522 16.75 -20.36 -2.98
C CYS A 522 16.69 -19.51 -4.26
N GLU A 523 15.51 -19.34 -4.83
CA GLU A 523 15.32 -18.57 -6.06
C GLU A 523 15.54 -17.08 -5.86
N GLN A 524 15.18 -16.52 -4.70
CA GLN A 524 15.28 -15.09 -4.41
C GLN A 524 16.69 -14.67 -4.01
N PHE A 525 17.34 -15.46 -3.14
CA PHE A 525 18.65 -15.11 -2.60
C PHE A 525 19.82 -15.73 -3.37
N GLY A 526 19.53 -16.61 -4.35
CA GLY A 526 20.55 -17.33 -5.09
C GLY A 526 21.26 -18.42 -4.26
N TRP A 527 20.60 -18.90 -3.18
CA TRP A 527 21.17 -19.93 -2.31
C TRP A 527 20.92 -21.32 -2.88
N ASP A 528 21.87 -22.25 -2.66
CA ASP A 528 21.58 -23.65 -2.87
C ASP A 528 20.61 -24.17 -1.83
N LYS A 529 19.97 -25.31 -2.13
CA LYS A 529 18.90 -25.84 -1.28
C LYS A 529 19.42 -26.26 0.09
N ASP A 530 20.59 -26.89 0.15
CA ASP A 530 21.14 -27.46 1.40
C ASP A 530 21.53 -26.31 2.34
N PHE A 531 22.17 -25.28 1.80
CA PHE A 531 22.48 -24.06 2.53
C PHE A 531 21.24 -23.34 3.04
N ALA A 532 20.22 -23.15 2.20
CA ALA A 532 18.97 -22.52 2.62
C ALA A 532 18.24 -23.32 3.70
N GLU A 533 18.28 -24.64 3.65
CA GLU A 533 17.69 -25.54 4.65
C GLU A 533 18.45 -25.48 5.98
N GLU A 534 19.79 -25.47 5.93
CA GLU A 534 20.66 -25.30 7.11
C GLU A 534 20.37 -23.96 7.83
N LEU A 535 20.40 -22.85 7.10
CA LEU A 535 20.07 -21.53 7.63
C LEU A 535 18.67 -21.48 8.25
N THR A 536 17.69 -22.05 7.56
CA THR A 536 16.29 -22.04 8.03
C THR A 536 16.16 -22.81 9.33
N ASN A 537 16.79 -23.97 9.45
CA ASN A 537 16.77 -24.79 10.66
C ASN A 537 17.48 -24.08 11.83
N ALA A 538 18.70 -23.57 11.61
CA ALA A 538 19.45 -22.85 12.63
C ALA A 538 18.67 -21.64 13.18
N ILE A 539 18.00 -20.90 12.30
CA ILE A 539 17.22 -19.72 12.71
C ILE A 539 15.91 -20.12 13.39
N ASN A 540 15.22 -21.16 12.95
CA ASN A 540 14.02 -21.67 13.62
C ASN A 540 14.33 -22.17 15.04
N ASP A 541 15.46 -22.81 15.25
CA ASP A 541 15.91 -23.27 16.58
C ASP A 541 16.32 -22.06 17.46
N ALA A 542 16.91 -21.04 16.86
CA ALA A 542 17.28 -19.82 17.57
C ALA A 542 16.09 -18.92 17.90
N ALA A 543 15.06 -18.90 17.04
CA ALA A 543 13.85 -18.08 17.17
C ALA A 543 12.57 -18.91 17.14
N PRO A 544 12.34 -19.83 18.09
CA PRO A 544 11.21 -20.75 18.07
C PRO A 544 9.85 -20.06 18.18
N TRP A 545 9.78 -18.84 18.74
CA TRP A 545 8.53 -18.11 18.93
C TRP A 545 7.79 -17.80 17.62
N VAL A 546 8.51 -17.62 16.52
CA VAL A 546 7.88 -17.38 15.21
C VAL A 546 7.10 -18.62 14.78
N ARG A 547 7.75 -19.79 14.79
CA ARG A 547 7.16 -21.06 14.38
C ARG A 547 6.03 -21.51 15.30
N GLU A 548 6.26 -21.45 16.63
CA GLU A 548 5.26 -21.79 17.65
C GLU A 548 3.98 -20.99 17.47
N THR A 549 4.11 -19.68 17.17
CA THR A 549 2.96 -18.79 16.97
C THR A 549 2.25 -19.05 15.63
N MET A 550 3.00 -19.29 14.57
CA MET A 550 2.42 -19.65 13.28
C MET A 550 1.61 -20.95 13.36
N ASP A 551 2.15 -21.97 14.02
CA ASP A 551 1.48 -23.26 14.17
C ASP A 551 0.22 -23.12 15.03
N ALA A 552 0.28 -22.37 16.14
CA ALA A 552 -0.88 -22.08 16.98
C ALA A 552 -2.02 -21.35 16.23
N ILE A 553 -1.69 -20.38 15.38
CA ILE A 553 -2.66 -19.67 14.53
C ILE A 553 -3.29 -20.64 13.52
N GLN A 554 -2.48 -21.46 12.85
CA GLN A 554 -2.97 -22.43 11.87
C GLN A 554 -3.87 -23.48 12.52
N ASP A 555 -3.49 -24.01 13.67
CA ASP A 555 -4.28 -24.97 14.43
C ASP A 555 -5.64 -24.38 14.85
N MET A 556 -5.65 -23.13 15.32
CA MET A 556 -6.89 -22.42 15.66
C MET A 556 -7.81 -22.24 14.43
N LEU A 557 -7.23 -21.81 13.30
CA LEU A 557 -7.99 -21.56 12.06
C LEU A 557 -8.55 -22.84 11.43
N LEU A 558 -7.78 -23.95 11.51
CA LEU A 558 -8.11 -25.22 10.86
C LEU A 558 -8.84 -26.20 11.79
N GLY A 559 -8.98 -25.84 13.08
CA GLY A 559 -9.61 -26.75 14.07
C GLY A 559 -8.78 -28.00 14.36
N LYS A 560 -7.47 -27.95 14.10
CA LYS A 560 -6.53 -29.01 14.46
C LYS A 560 -6.11 -28.81 15.91
N ASN A 561 -6.21 -29.82 16.72
CA ASN A 561 -5.97 -29.73 18.18
C ASN A 561 -7.01 -28.84 18.86
N ALA A 562 -8.11 -29.46 19.29
CA ALA A 562 -9.27 -28.79 19.88
C ALA A 562 -8.90 -27.80 21.02
N TYR A 563 -8.44 -26.62 20.64
CA TYR A 563 -8.33 -25.51 21.57
C TYR A 563 -9.76 -25.15 21.97
N ARG A 564 -10.25 -25.82 23.02
CA ARG A 564 -11.57 -25.66 23.62
C ARG A 564 -12.78 -25.80 22.68
N GLY A 565 -12.71 -26.67 21.67
CA GLY A 565 -13.89 -27.16 20.94
C GLY A 565 -14.55 -26.23 19.94
N LYS A 566 -13.96 -25.06 19.60
CA LYS A 566 -14.51 -24.15 18.56
C LYS A 566 -13.46 -23.72 17.56
N GLN A 567 -13.59 -24.19 16.34
CA GLN A 567 -12.85 -23.67 15.18
C GLN A 567 -13.20 -22.20 14.99
N ARG A 568 -12.18 -21.33 14.92
CA ARG A 568 -12.35 -19.92 14.52
C ARG A 568 -11.73 -19.73 13.15
N ARG A 569 -12.52 -19.38 12.16
CA ARG A 569 -12.03 -19.11 10.82
C ARG A 569 -11.62 -17.64 10.65
N TYR A 570 -11.15 -17.00 11.67
CA TYR A 570 -10.60 -15.65 11.64
C TYR A 570 -9.58 -15.43 12.76
N ILE A 571 -8.67 -14.50 12.52
CA ILE A 571 -7.81 -13.91 13.56
C ILE A 571 -8.33 -12.52 13.94
N LYS A 572 -7.83 -11.97 15.05
CA LYS A 572 -8.08 -10.59 15.47
C LYS A 572 -6.77 -9.84 15.56
N THR A 573 -6.72 -8.66 14.96
CA THR A 573 -5.64 -7.70 15.19
C THR A 573 -5.69 -7.12 16.60
N ILE A 574 -4.72 -6.28 16.93
CA ILE A 574 -4.58 -5.72 18.29
C ILE A 574 -5.80 -4.92 18.75
N ILE A 575 -6.56 -4.31 17.86
CA ILE A 575 -7.81 -3.59 18.16
C ILE A 575 -9.08 -4.44 17.94
N GLY A 576 -8.94 -5.74 17.69
CA GLY A 576 -10.06 -6.64 17.50
C GLY A 576 -10.62 -6.73 16.08
N ARG A 577 -10.01 -6.05 15.09
CA ARG A 577 -10.40 -6.19 13.67
C ARG A 577 -10.22 -7.63 13.24
N ARG A 578 -11.24 -8.21 12.57
CA ARG A 578 -11.23 -9.60 12.12
C ARG A 578 -10.61 -9.71 10.72
N ILE A 579 -9.84 -10.78 10.52
CA ILE A 579 -9.33 -11.19 9.21
C ILE A 579 -9.73 -12.64 9.01
N HIS A 580 -10.54 -12.90 7.98
CA HIS A 580 -11.24 -14.18 7.82
C HIS A 580 -10.48 -15.14 6.92
N LEU A 581 -10.39 -16.42 7.32
CA LEU A 581 -9.96 -17.51 6.45
C LEU A 581 -11.16 -17.96 5.61
N ARG A 582 -11.13 -17.64 4.31
CA ARG A 582 -12.20 -17.97 3.36
C ARG A 582 -12.45 -19.48 3.34
N GLU A 583 -13.72 -19.88 3.26
CA GLU A 583 -14.11 -21.28 3.10
C GLU A 583 -13.46 -21.91 1.87
N GLY A 584 -12.98 -23.14 2.02
CA GLY A 584 -12.26 -23.86 0.97
C GLY A 584 -10.80 -23.44 0.75
N ASN A 585 -10.31 -22.40 1.44
CA ASN A 585 -8.92 -21.92 1.32
C ASN A 585 -8.04 -22.28 2.54
N ASP A 586 -8.18 -23.48 3.07
CA ASP A 586 -7.42 -23.92 4.25
C ASP A 586 -5.89 -23.86 4.03
N ARG A 587 -5.46 -24.01 2.79
CA ARG A 587 -4.04 -23.88 2.41
C ARG A 587 -3.51 -22.46 2.60
N GLY A 588 -4.37 -21.45 2.65
CA GLY A 588 -3.99 -20.06 2.89
C GLY A 588 -3.72 -19.73 4.36
N ALA A 589 -3.98 -20.64 5.30
CA ALA A 589 -3.86 -20.38 6.74
C ALA A 589 -2.46 -19.94 7.17
N TYR A 590 -1.40 -20.35 6.48
CA TYR A 590 -0.03 -19.94 6.78
C TYR A 590 0.22 -18.42 6.65
N LYS A 591 -0.60 -17.71 5.87
CA LYS A 591 -0.47 -16.25 5.70
C LYS A 591 -0.98 -15.46 6.91
N PHE A 592 -1.76 -16.09 7.79
CA PHE A 592 -2.48 -15.39 8.83
C PHE A 592 -1.58 -14.87 9.95
N TYR A 593 -0.42 -15.45 10.15
CA TYR A 593 0.60 -14.86 11.01
C TYR A 593 1.04 -13.48 10.50
N ASN A 594 1.38 -13.39 9.21
CA ASN A 594 1.72 -12.13 8.57
C ASN A 594 0.55 -11.12 8.64
N TYR A 595 -0.67 -11.56 8.34
CA TYR A 595 -1.85 -10.67 8.42
C TYR A 595 -2.09 -10.16 9.85
N LEU A 596 -1.80 -10.96 10.88
CA LEU A 596 -1.87 -10.54 12.27
C LEU A 596 -0.88 -9.40 12.54
N ILE A 597 0.39 -9.60 12.17
CA ILE A 597 1.47 -8.65 12.44
C ILE A 597 1.26 -7.35 11.65
N GLN A 598 1.14 -7.44 10.34
CA GLN A 598 0.94 -6.26 9.50
C GLN A 598 -0.37 -5.53 9.78
N GLY A 599 -1.43 -6.28 10.08
CA GLY A 599 -2.71 -5.69 10.45
C GLY A 599 -2.65 -4.92 11.75
N SER A 600 -2.00 -5.47 12.77
CA SER A 600 -1.80 -4.80 14.05
C SER A 600 -0.84 -3.60 13.93
N ALA A 601 0.18 -3.70 13.07
CA ALA A 601 1.09 -2.58 12.76
C ALA A 601 0.32 -1.41 12.13
N SER A 602 -0.56 -1.69 11.16
CA SER A 602 -1.43 -0.68 10.56
C SER A 602 -2.38 -0.03 11.57
N ASP A 603 -2.97 -0.83 12.46
CA ASP A 603 -3.86 -0.34 13.50
C ASP A 603 -3.12 0.60 14.47
N MET A 604 -1.89 0.25 14.87
CA MET A 604 -1.03 1.10 15.71
C MET A 604 -0.72 2.45 15.05
N MET A 605 -0.32 2.44 13.78
CA MET A 605 -0.03 3.66 13.04
C MET A 605 -1.25 4.58 12.98
N LYS A 606 -2.42 4.03 12.66
CA LYS A 606 -3.68 4.79 12.62
C LYS A 606 -4.02 5.39 13.98
N LEU A 607 -3.87 4.63 15.06
CA LEU A 607 -4.14 5.14 16.41
C LEU A 607 -3.16 6.23 16.85
N ALA A 608 -1.87 6.12 16.50
CA ALA A 608 -0.91 7.19 16.74
C ALA A 608 -1.31 8.50 16.02
N LEU A 609 -1.69 8.39 14.74
CA LEU A 609 -2.15 9.53 13.96
C LEU A 609 -3.48 10.11 14.47
N ILE A 610 -4.37 9.29 15.02
CA ILE A 610 -5.62 9.76 15.64
C ILE A 610 -5.31 10.52 16.95
N LYS A 611 -4.43 9.99 17.81
CA LYS A 611 -4.00 10.69 19.03
C LYS A 611 -3.41 12.06 18.70
N TYR A 612 -2.59 12.13 17.65
CA TYR A 612 -2.08 13.40 17.14
C TYR A 612 -3.21 14.33 16.70
N ALA A 613 -4.11 13.86 15.84
CA ALA A 613 -5.14 14.70 15.23
C ALA A 613 -6.20 15.20 16.23
N GLU A 614 -6.41 14.49 17.33
CA GLU A 614 -7.35 14.85 18.42
C GLU A 614 -6.71 15.67 19.52
N SER A 615 -5.41 15.96 19.43
CA SER A 615 -4.67 16.74 20.41
C SER A 615 -4.46 18.18 20.00
N ASP A 616 -4.11 19.04 20.97
CA ASP A 616 -3.83 20.46 20.72
C ASP A 616 -2.61 20.69 19.80
N ILE A 617 -1.67 19.72 19.75
CA ILE A 617 -0.49 19.86 18.89
C ILE A 617 -0.84 19.79 17.38
N ALA A 618 -2.00 19.29 16.99
CA ALA A 618 -2.50 19.36 15.62
C ALA A 618 -2.74 20.79 15.10
N ASN A 619 -2.72 21.78 15.99
CA ASN A 619 -2.74 23.20 15.63
C ASN A 619 -1.33 23.78 15.42
N ILE A 620 -0.28 23.08 15.87
CA ILE A 620 1.13 23.49 15.79
C ILE A 620 1.84 22.70 14.69
N VAL A 621 1.62 21.41 14.65
CA VAL A 621 2.26 20.42 13.78
C VAL A 621 1.33 20.07 12.63
N THR A 622 1.85 19.90 11.43
CA THR A 622 1.07 19.48 10.27
C THR A 622 1.56 18.12 9.76
N LEU A 623 0.67 17.15 9.67
CA LEU A 623 0.95 15.86 9.02
C LEU A 623 1.02 16.07 7.50
N LEU A 624 2.15 15.73 6.89
CA LEU A 624 2.43 15.91 5.46
C LEU A 624 2.17 14.63 4.66
N LEU A 625 2.67 13.51 5.15
CA LEU A 625 2.58 12.21 4.50
C LEU A 625 2.72 11.08 5.52
N THR A 626 2.39 9.86 5.09
CA THR A 626 2.64 8.64 5.86
C THR A 626 3.11 7.54 4.90
N VAL A 627 4.13 6.79 5.32
CA VAL A 627 4.71 5.68 4.54
C VAL A 627 4.91 4.50 5.48
N HIS A 628 4.11 3.44 5.30
CA HIS A 628 4.13 2.24 6.14
C HIS A 628 3.95 2.52 7.64
N ASP A 629 5.03 2.49 8.41
CA ASP A 629 5.13 2.73 9.85
C ASP A 629 5.70 4.12 10.19
N GLU A 630 5.91 4.96 9.17
CA GLU A 630 6.50 6.29 9.25
C GLU A 630 5.45 7.40 9.08
N GLY A 631 5.54 8.45 9.88
CA GLY A 631 4.81 9.71 9.70
C GLY A 631 5.77 10.87 9.43
N GLY A 632 5.53 11.63 8.35
CA GLY A 632 6.25 12.85 8.00
C GLY A 632 5.46 14.09 8.40
N PHE A 633 6.07 15.00 9.17
CA PHE A 633 5.41 16.16 9.75
C PHE A 633 6.18 17.44 9.43
N SER A 634 5.45 18.56 9.30
CA SER A 634 6.02 19.89 9.29
C SER A 634 5.82 20.52 10.67
N VAL A 635 6.91 20.97 11.28
CA VAL A 635 6.94 21.45 12.66
C VAL A 635 7.67 22.80 12.74
N PRO A 636 7.11 23.83 13.42
CA PRO A 636 7.79 25.10 13.61
C PRO A 636 9.11 24.96 14.37
N ILE A 637 10.15 25.66 13.93
CA ILE A 637 11.45 25.72 14.61
C ILE A 637 11.34 26.67 15.81
N THR A 638 10.62 26.23 16.83
CA THR A 638 10.35 26.97 18.06
C THR A 638 10.35 26.03 19.27
N PRO A 639 10.51 26.52 20.50
CA PRO A 639 10.39 25.68 21.70
C PRO A 639 9.08 24.89 21.77
N GLN A 640 7.96 25.48 21.34
CA GLN A 640 6.65 24.82 21.29
C GLN A 640 6.64 23.71 20.23
N GLY A 641 7.28 23.92 19.07
CA GLY A 641 7.41 22.90 18.03
C GLY A 641 8.22 21.71 18.53
N PHE A 642 9.36 21.93 19.20
CA PHE A 642 10.15 20.83 19.78
C PHE A 642 9.39 20.07 20.88
N ALA A 643 8.68 20.80 21.77
CA ALA A 643 7.81 20.15 22.74
C ALA A 643 6.74 19.27 22.08
N ALA A 644 6.18 19.75 20.96
CA ALA A 644 5.20 18.99 20.18
C ALA A 644 5.80 17.70 19.58
N VAL A 645 7.09 17.69 19.16
CA VAL A 645 7.77 16.47 18.68
C VAL A 645 7.84 15.41 19.78
N LEU A 646 8.13 15.78 21.02
CA LEU A 646 8.15 14.84 22.15
C LEU A 646 6.76 14.28 22.47
N ILE A 647 5.73 15.11 22.34
CA ILE A 647 4.34 14.66 22.49
C ILE A 647 3.97 13.69 21.37
N LEU A 648 4.37 13.96 20.11
CA LEU A 648 4.21 13.05 18.99
C LEU A 648 4.88 11.70 19.27
N GLN A 649 6.13 11.70 19.73
CA GLN A 649 6.83 10.49 20.11
C GLN A 649 6.06 9.68 21.17
N THR A 650 5.51 10.37 22.17
CA THR A 650 4.67 9.72 23.19
C THR A 650 3.43 9.09 22.58
N PHE A 651 2.78 9.73 21.60
CA PHE A 651 1.61 9.16 20.92
C PHE A 651 1.94 7.90 20.14
N PHE A 652 3.09 7.87 19.49
CA PHE A 652 3.56 6.67 18.80
C PHE A 652 3.89 5.56 19.80
N CYS A 653 4.72 5.82 20.80
CA CYS A 653 5.12 4.82 21.80
C CYS A 653 3.94 4.28 22.61
N SER A 654 2.86 5.06 22.77
CA SER A 654 1.66 4.68 23.52
C SER A 654 0.44 4.43 22.65
N ALA A 655 0.60 4.25 21.33
CA ALA A 655 -0.53 4.08 20.41
C ALA A 655 -1.48 2.97 20.84
N VAL A 656 -0.92 1.86 21.29
CA VAL A 656 -1.62 0.70 21.88
C VAL A 656 -0.88 0.21 23.11
N GLU A 657 -1.58 -0.56 23.95
CA GLU A 657 -0.97 -1.26 25.08
C GLU A 657 -0.33 -2.57 24.59
N LEU A 658 0.98 -2.69 24.76
CA LEU A 658 1.76 -3.88 24.42
C LEU A 658 2.31 -4.54 25.69
N SER A 659 2.57 -5.85 25.61
CA SER A 659 3.24 -6.60 26.69
C SER A 659 4.73 -6.29 26.84
N ILE A 660 5.29 -5.51 25.93
CA ILE A 660 6.68 -5.05 25.88
C ILE A 660 6.71 -3.62 25.36
N PRO A 661 7.73 -2.82 25.72
CA PRO A 661 7.83 -1.44 25.24
C PRO A 661 8.12 -1.38 23.73
N ILE A 662 7.59 -0.33 23.09
CA ILE A 662 7.95 0.04 21.73
C ILE A 662 8.51 1.47 21.74
N ASN A 663 9.49 1.71 20.89
CA ASN A 663 10.08 3.02 20.70
C ASN A 663 9.67 3.59 19.33
N ALA A 664 9.67 4.92 19.25
CA ALA A 664 9.58 5.66 18.01
C ALA A 664 10.55 6.82 18.10
N ASP A 665 11.51 6.86 17.20
CA ASP A 665 12.57 7.85 17.24
C ASP A 665 12.29 8.98 16.27
N PRO A 666 12.21 10.25 16.72
CA PRO A 666 12.07 11.38 15.83
C PRO A 666 13.40 11.68 15.15
N GLU A 667 13.38 11.81 13.83
CA GLU A 667 14.46 12.28 13.01
C GLU A 667 14.08 13.64 12.43
N VAL A 668 15.00 14.59 12.44
CA VAL A 668 14.72 16.00 12.12
C VAL A 668 15.66 16.51 11.05
N GLY A 669 15.13 17.18 10.04
CA GLY A 669 15.91 17.74 8.96
C GLY A 669 15.19 18.86 8.22
N HIS A 670 15.81 19.38 7.17
CA HIS A 670 15.21 20.34 6.26
C HIS A 670 14.23 19.67 5.29
N SER A 671 14.56 18.46 4.87
CA SER A 671 13.80 17.65 3.94
C SER A 671 13.56 16.24 4.50
N TRP A 672 12.76 15.46 3.82
CA TRP A 672 12.56 14.05 4.16
C TRP A 672 13.87 13.27 4.14
N ALA A 673 14.73 13.46 3.12
CA ALA A 673 16.02 12.80 3.03
C ALA A 673 16.97 13.20 4.16
N SER A 674 17.07 14.49 4.49
CA SER A 674 17.96 14.95 5.57
C SER A 674 17.49 14.50 6.95
N ALA A 675 16.18 14.29 7.14
CA ALA A 675 15.63 13.72 8.36
C ALA A 675 15.97 12.23 8.54
N GLU A 676 16.35 11.52 7.49
CA GLU A 676 16.74 10.10 7.58
C GLU A 676 18.19 9.88 8.04
N GLY A 677 18.88 10.91 8.50
CA GLY A 677 20.25 10.83 9.00
C GLY A 677 21.30 10.42 7.95
N GLN A 678 20.90 10.31 6.68
CA GLN A 678 21.76 9.84 5.60
C GLN A 678 22.78 10.89 5.12
N HIS A 679 22.49 12.19 5.32
CA HIS A 679 23.39 13.27 4.89
C HIS A 679 23.39 14.42 5.91
N LYS A 680 24.53 14.62 6.55
CA LYS A 680 24.82 15.69 7.51
C LYS A 680 25.20 17.01 6.81
N THR A 681 24.54 17.39 5.72
CA THR A 681 25.15 18.38 4.82
C THR A 681 24.54 19.77 4.82
N ASP A 682 23.49 20.04 5.62
CA ASP A 682 22.99 21.41 5.81
C ASP A 682 23.44 21.99 7.15
N GLY A 683 24.75 22.20 7.29
CA GLY A 683 25.38 22.65 8.53
C GLY A 683 24.72 23.85 9.21
N ALA A 684 24.16 24.79 8.46
CA ALA A 684 23.49 25.96 9.01
C ALA A 684 22.11 25.62 9.64
N PHE A 685 21.39 24.65 9.09
CA PHE A 685 20.11 24.19 9.63
C PHE A 685 20.31 23.27 10.83
N ASP A 686 21.30 22.35 10.73
CA ASP A 686 21.68 21.44 11.82
C ASP A 686 22.19 22.24 13.04
N GLU A 687 22.96 23.30 12.81
CA GLU A 687 23.44 24.19 13.86
C GLU A 687 22.27 24.92 14.56
N THR A 688 21.31 25.42 13.83
CA THR A 688 20.12 26.10 14.37
C THR A 688 19.23 25.15 15.17
N VAL A 689 19.03 23.93 14.68
CA VAL A 689 18.26 22.88 15.38
C VAL A 689 19.01 22.45 16.65
N GLN A 690 20.32 22.30 16.59
CA GLN A 690 21.14 21.89 17.70
C GLN A 690 21.17 22.97 18.80
N GLU A 691 21.32 24.24 18.45
CA GLU A 691 21.23 25.37 19.38
C GLU A 691 19.85 25.47 20.05
N LEU A 692 18.79 25.22 19.28
CA LEU A 692 17.42 25.19 19.82
C LEU A 692 17.20 24.01 20.77
N LEU A 693 17.77 22.84 20.45
CA LEU A 693 17.71 21.64 21.29
C LEU A 693 18.46 21.84 22.62
N GLU A 694 19.65 22.41 22.58
CA GLU A 694 20.44 22.74 23.76
C GLU A 694 19.72 23.76 24.66
N ARG A 695 19.10 24.77 24.06
CA ARG A 695 18.35 25.82 24.75
C ARG A 695 17.06 25.31 25.40
N VAL A 696 16.41 24.30 24.82
CA VAL A 696 15.17 23.69 25.32
C VAL A 696 15.45 22.56 26.33
N GLY A 697 16.71 22.15 26.49
CA GLY A 697 17.12 21.14 27.48
C GLY A 697 16.63 19.72 27.18
N HIS A 698 16.48 19.37 25.92
CA HIS A 698 15.95 18.04 25.52
C HIS A 698 17.07 17.00 25.40
N GLU A 699 17.44 16.37 26.51
CA GLU A 699 18.37 15.22 26.56
C GLU A 699 17.93 14.02 25.69
N LEU A 700 16.63 13.90 25.37
CA LEU A 700 16.07 12.77 24.63
C LEU A 700 16.46 12.75 23.14
N LEU A 701 16.74 13.89 22.52
CA LEU A 701 17.21 13.95 21.14
C LEU A 701 18.73 13.77 21.02
N ALA A 702 19.49 14.05 22.06
CA ALA A 702 20.92 13.78 22.16
C ALA A 702 21.24 12.26 22.10
N GLY A 703 20.31 11.42 22.55
CA GLY A 703 20.43 9.95 22.43
C GLY A 703 20.43 9.44 20.98
N ASN A 704 19.84 10.17 20.05
CA ASN A 704 19.84 9.81 18.62
C ASN A 704 21.08 10.28 17.89
N ALA A 705 21.67 11.42 18.27
CA ALA A 705 22.96 11.88 17.74
C ALA A 705 24.11 10.91 18.06
N ALA A 706 24.02 10.19 19.19
CA ALA A 706 24.99 9.16 19.55
C ALA A 706 24.89 7.87 18.70
N LYS A 707 23.74 7.61 18.07
CA LYS A 707 23.57 6.48 17.13
C LYS A 707 24.20 6.72 15.76
N THR A 708 24.33 7.98 15.34
CA THR A 708 24.88 8.33 14.02
C THR A 708 26.40 8.23 13.93
N THR A 709 27.12 7.98 15.03
CA THR A 709 28.58 7.86 15.05
C THR A 709 29.11 6.42 15.01
N SER A 710 28.27 5.40 14.93
CA SER A 710 28.71 4.00 15.01
C SER A 710 28.18 3.06 13.94
N THR A 711 27.65 3.54 12.83
CA THR A 711 27.30 2.64 11.75
C THR A 711 27.52 3.27 10.37
N ASP A 712 28.71 3.08 9.82
CA ASP A 712 28.89 2.83 8.39
C ASP A 712 28.28 1.45 8.08
N ASP A 713 26.99 1.30 8.29
CA ASP A 713 26.26 0.08 7.96
C ASP A 713 25.52 0.32 6.65
N ASP A 714 26.14 -0.04 5.55
CA ASP A 714 25.47 -0.36 4.29
C ASP A 714 24.44 -1.48 4.57
N GLU A 715 23.27 -1.13 5.04
CA GLU A 715 22.13 -2.04 5.08
C GLU A 715 21.56 -2.17 3.66
N ASP A 716 22.02 -3.16 2.92
CA ASP A 716 21.27 -3.69 1.77
C ASP A 716 19.91 -4.23 2.30
N GLU A 717 18.94 -3.37 2.47
CA GLU A 717 17.56 -3.80 2.71
C GLU A 717 17.08 -4.55 1.46
N ILE A 718 16.88 -5.84 1.64
CA ILE A 718 16.07 -6.59 0.68
C ILE A 718 14.67 -6.05 0.90
N ASP A 719 14.17 -5.28 -0.08
CA ASP A 719 12.83 -4.73 -0.09
C ASP A 719 11.81 -5.87 -0.14
N PHE A 720 11.37 -6.32 1.05
CA PHE A 720 10.37 -7.37 1.20
C PHE A 720 8.96 -6.87 0.85
N ASP A 721 8.71 -5.56 0.93
CA ASP A 721 7.43 -4.98 0.54
C ASP A 721 7.23 -5.03 -0.98
N ALA A 722 8.33 -5.02 -1.74
CA ALA A 722 8.28 -5.28 -3.18
C ALA A 722 7.94 -6.73 -3.55
N LEU A 723 7.83 -7.65 -2.58
CA LEU A 723 7.47 -9.05 -2.79
C LEU A 723 5.98 -9.34 -2.56
N GLY A 724 5.23 -8.43 -1.95
CA GLY A 724 3.86 -8.67 -1.48
C GLY A 724 2.76 -8.24 -2.44
N ASP A 725 2.93 -7.15 -3.14
CA ASP A 725 1.86 -6.48 -3.88
C ASP A 725 2.25 -6.20 -5.33
N GLU A 726 2.38 -7.23 -6.16
CA GLU A 726 1.95 -7.09 -7.54
C GLU A 726 0.41 -7.19 -7.53
N ASP A 727 -0.28 -6.12 -7.13
CA ASP A 727 -1.53 -5.78 -7.74
C ASP A 727 -1.21 -5.41 -9.18
N ASP A 728 -1.13 -6.45 -10.03
CA ASP A 728 -1.36 -6.28 -11.46
C ASP A 728 -2.80 -5.76 -11.64
N THR A 729 -2.96 -4.45 -11.52
CA THR A 729 -3.93 -3.75 -12.34
C THR A 729 -3.35 -3.80 -13.76
N GLU A 730 -3.44 -4.97 -14.41
CA GLU A 730 -3.55 -4.97 -15.86
C GLU A 730 -4.79 -4.14 -16.16
N GLU A 731 -4.57 -2.90 -16.61
CA GLU A 731 -5.53 -2.26 -17.51
C GLU A 731 -5.89 -3.32 -18.54
N GLU A 732 -7.12 -3.81 -18.47
CA GLU A 732 -7.75 -4.47 -19.59
C GLU A 732 -7.80 -3.40 -20.69
N GLY A 733 -6.78 -3.39 -21.55
CA GLY A 733 -6.87 -2.82 -22.86
C GLY A 733 -7.95 -3.62 -23.58
N GLU A 734 -9.12 -3.06 -23.69
CA GLU A 734 -10.13 -3.46 -24.63
C GLU A 734 -9.52 -3.29 -26.03
N ASP A 735 -9.07 -4.38 -26.63
CA ASP A 735 -9.06 -4.55 -28.08
C ASP A 735 -10.25 -5.43 -28.44
N GLU A 736 -11.27 -4.79 -29.11
CA GLU A 736 -12.43 -5.26 -29.86
C GLU A 736 -13.27 -6.41 -29.24
#